data_68c8d1c624ab744d690100ea4ac2edc8
#
_entry.id   68c8d1c624ab744d690100ea4ac2edc8
#
_cell.length_a   1.000
_cell.length_b   1.000
_cell.length_c   1.000
_cell.angle_alpha   90.00
_cell.angle_beta   90.00
_cell.angle_gamma   90.00
#
_symmetry.space_group_name_H-M   'P 1'
#
loop_
_entity.id
_entity.type
_entity.pdbx_description
1 polymer ?
#
loop_
_entity_poly.entity_id
_entity_poly.type
_entity_poly.pdbx_seq_one_letter_code
_entity_poly.pdbx_strand_id
1 'polypeptide(L)'
;TLLYCIMSKNKKRGEPIIGKSELKKCLGELFAKHPGLSYNYKQVAKQLEVKNMETKRLIVEMLEEMAEHGELIEEARGRYKSKAIGSYVTGIVDLTAKGAAYILSEECQEDIFVAFPNLKHALNGDKVKVLVYARSKSRRPEGEVVEILERKKNTFVGIIQRSENYAFLMPSGKQLPYDVFIPLSHLGGAKNGDKVVVQITEWPENQKNPVGTVIQVLGRPGNNDTEMNAIMAEYELPVAFPSKVLKAADRIKLELPEEEVARRRDFRDVVTFTIDPKDAKDFDDALSIRELEGGCYEVGVHIADVSYYVAQDSVLDKEAYLRATSVYLVDRTVPMLPEKLSNGVCSLRPNEEKLCFSAVFKLDGNAQVLDQWFGKTVILSNRRFTYEEAQVMIEGAEGDYRKEILQLNGLARKLREERFKNGAIDFDRVEVKFELDEQGKPLGVYFKQSKEANKLIEEFMLLANKKVAECVGKIKRGQKPKTFVYRIHDKPMDDKLEEFNNFVAKFGYGLKLTSRKSLTTSMNKLMQEVKNRPEQNMIETLAVRTMAKAVYSTVNIGHYGLAFDYYTHFTSPIRRYPDVMVHRLLQRYLDGGRSVNQEKYEEWCKHSSDMEQLAANAERASIKYKQVEFMSDKIGQDFEGTISGVSQWGFYVELDESKCEGLVSVNQLEDDYYEFDEKNYCIVGRHHGRKYQLGDKVRIKVAKANLIARQLDYELSLIHISEPTRLGMIS
;
A
#
# COMPACT_ATOMS: atom_id res chain seq x y z
N THR A 1 23.55 35.30 23.93
CA THR A 1 22.89 36.57 23.53
C THR A 1 21.99 37.15 24.62
N LEU A 2 21.44 36.30 25.52
CA LEU A 2 20.60 36.80 26.65
C LEU A 2 21.43 37.41 27.76
N LEU A 3 22.58 36.82 28.11
CA LEU A 3 23.53 37.39 29.05
C LEU A 3 24.08 38.75 28.58
N TYR A 4 24.25 38.93 27.27
CA TYR A 4 24.69 40.19 26.68
C TYR A 4 23.68 41.32 26.88
N CYS A 5 22.39 41.04 26.86
CA CYS A 5 21.33 41.99 27.15
C CYS A 5 21.24 42.38 28.66
N ILE A 6 21.55 41.43 29.54
CA ILE A 6 21.54 41.64 31.01
C ILE A 6 22.79 42.40 31.46
N MET A 7 23.95 42.04 30.88
CA MET A 7 25.24 42.73 31.17
C MET A 7 25.29 44.19 30.65
N SER A 8 24.43 44.56 29.69
CA SER A 8 24.42 45.93 29.14
C SER A 8 23.71 46.96 30.02
N LYS A 9 22.92 46.56 31.01
CA LYS A 9 22.13 47.45 31.88
C LYS A 9 22.85 47.94 33.13
N ASN A 10 23.99 47.32 33.54
CA ASN A 10 24.72 47.67 34.76
C ASN A 10 26.22 47.93 34.49
N LYS A 11 26.54 48.96 33.70
CA LYS A 11 27.91 49.48 33.60
C LYS A 11 28.17 50.54 34.68
N LYS A 12 28.58 50.12 35.89
CA LYS A 12 29.42 50.91 36.81
C LYS A 12 30.32 49.95 37.59
N ARG A 13 31.64 49.99 37.26
CA ARG A 13 32.81 49.46 37.99
C ARG A 13 32.61 48.15 38.78
N GLY A 14 33.10 47.03 38.22
CA GLY A 14 33.18 45.72 38.81
C GLY A 14 32.51 44.67 37.90
N GLU A 15 33.14 43.46 37.74
CA GLU A 15 32.48 42.37 37.04
C GLU A 15 31.13 42.08 37.72
N PRO A 16 30.00 42.02 37.00
CA PRO A 16 28.69 41.84 37.65
C PRO A 16 28.61 40.47 38.30
N ILE A 17 28.34 40.44 39.63
CA ILE A 17 27.97 39.23 40.36
C ILE A 17 26.52 38.95 39.98
N ILE A 18 26.30 37.85 39.25
CA ILE A 18 24.96 37.38 38.87
C ILE A 18 24.24 36.92 40.16
N GLY A 19 23.08 37.45 40.44
CA GLY A 19 22.28 37.02 41.60
C GLY A 19 21.76 35.60 41.46
N LYS A 20 21.61 34.85 42.60
CA LYS A 20 21.12 33.44 42.62
C LYS A 20 19.85 33.23 41.77
N SER A 21 18.87 34.13 41.89
CA SER A 21 17.59 34.05 41.14
C SER A 21 17.77 34.18 39.62
N GLU A 22 18.67 35.06 39.19
CA GLU A 22 18.95 35.32 37.78
C GLU A 22 19.78 34.18 37.17
N LEU A 23 20.75 33.62 37.95
CA LEU A 23 21.51 32.44 37.54
C LEU A 23 20.62 31.21 37.41
N LYS A 24 19.67 31.02 38.34
CA LYS A 24 18.69 29.92 38.26
C LYS A 24 17.87 29.96 36.98
N LYS A 25 17.44 31.18 36.59
CA LYS A 25 16.70 31.39 35.34
C LYS A 25 17.56 31.05 34.11
N CYS A 26 18.80 31.51 34.07
CA CYS A 26 19.73 31.21 32.97
C CYS A 26 20.06 29.69 32.87
N LEU A 27 20.21 29.02 34.01
CA LEU A 27 20.39 27.57 34.07
C LEU A 27 19.14 26.83 33.56
N GLY A 28 17.96 27.21 34.02
CA GLY A 28 16.68 26.66 33.54
C GLY A 28 16.52 26.79 32.02
N GLU A 29 16.83 27.98 31.47
CA GLU A 29 16.78 28.23 30.03
C GLU A 29 17.84 27.39 29.24
N LEU A 30 19.05 27.24 29.78
CA LEU A 30 20.09 26.40 29.17
C LEU A 30 19.70 24.92 29.10
N PHE A 31 19.19 24.38 30.21
CA PHE A 31 18.77 22.98 30.28
C PHE A 31 17.46 22.72 29.51
N ALA A 32 16.54 23.69 29.47
CA ALA A 32 15.33 23.64 28.65
C ALA A 32 15.63 23.70 27.14
N LYS A 33 16.73 24.37 26.77
CA LYS A 33 17.16 24.46 25.38
C LYS A 33 17.82 23.16 24.85
N HIS A 34 18.39 22.36 25.77
CA HIS A 34 19.09 21.12 25.44
C HIS A 34 18.74 20.01 26.44
N PRO A 35 17.48 19.56 26.54
CA PRO A 35 17.00 18.67 27.60
C PRO A 35 17.63 17.27 27.55
N GLY A 36 18.11 16.84 26.39
CA GLY A 36 18.79 15.53 26.21
C GLY A 36 20.28 15.53 26.54
N LEU A 37 20.90 16.69 26.77
CA LEU A 37 22.34 16.79 27.03
C LEU A 37 22.63 16.92 28.53
N SER A 38 23.63 16.15 29.00
CA SER A 38 24.14 16.32 30.35
C SER A 38 25.35 17.23 30.36
N TYR A 39 25.34 18.21 31.27
CA TYR A 39 26.39 19.21 31.42
C TYR A 39 27.04 19.11 32.80
N ASN A 40 28.36 19.24 32.85
CA ASN A 40 29.06 19.55 34.08
C ASN A 40 29.20 21.07 34.25
N TYR A 41 29.57 21.52 35.46
CA TYR A 41 29.67 22.95 35.77
C TYR A 41 30.64 23.71 34.84
N LYS A 42 31.72 23.08 34.32
CA LYS A 42 32.67 23.68 33.39
C LYS A 42 32.02 23.94 32.03
N GLN A 43 31.23 22.98 31.55
CA GLN A 43 30.49 23.11 30.30
C GLN A 43 29.38 24.16 30.41
N VAL A 44 28.66 24.17 31.53
CA VAL A 44 27.66 25.19 31.85
C VAL A 44 28.31 26.60 31.89
N ALA A 45 29.42 26.76 32.63
CA ALA A 45 30.15 28.02 32.69
C ALA A 45 30.63 28.49 31.31
N LYS A 46 31.05 27.56 30.43
CA LYS A 46 31.46 27.86 29.06
C LYS A 46 30.26 28.35 28.23
N GLN A 47 29.12 27.68 28.33
CA GLN A 47 27.89 28.04 27.59
C GLN A 47 27.32 29.40 28.02
N LEU A 48 27.45 29.70 29.32
CA LEU A 48 27.02 30.99 29.91
C LEU A 48 28.13 32.07 29.88
N GLU A 49 29.29 31.77 29.23
CA GLU A 49 30.44 32.67 29.11
C GLU A 49 30.97 33.20 30.47
N VAL A 50 30.79 32.42 31.55
CA VAL A 50 31.20 32.81 32.90
C VAL A 50 32.68 32.52 33.12
N LYS A 51 33.49 33.55 33.42
CA LYS A 51 34.94 33.47 33.70
C LYS A 51 35.27 33.55 35.18
N ASN A 52 34.46 34.26 35.98
CA ASN A 52 34.67 34.47 37.41
C ASN A 52 34.53 33.19 38.23
N MET A 53 35.46 32.96 39.18
CA MET A 53 35.51 31.77 40.02
C MET A 53 34.35 31.71 41.04
N GLU A 54 33.91 32.86 41.56
CA GLU A 54 32.77 32.93 42.51
C GLU A 54 31.46 32.51 41.80
N THR A 55 31.22 33.01 40.63
CA THR A 55 30.05 32.60 39.83
C THR A 55 30.13 31.13 39.43
N LYS A 56 31.32 30.57 39.15
CA LYS A 56 31.47 29.14 38.91
C LYS A 56 31.14 28.27 40.13
N ARG A 57 31.49 28.70 41.35
CA ARG A 57 31.08 28.06 42.60
C ARG A 57 29.57 28.11 42.77
N LEU A 58 28.97 29.28 42.48
CA LEU A 58 27.53 29.45 42.54
C LEU A 58 26.81 28.56 41.53
N ILE A 59 27.37 28.32 40.31
CA ILE A 59 26.82 27.36 39.33
C ILE A 59 26.79 25.98 39.94
N VAL A 60 27.84 25.53 40.62
CA VAL A 60 27.86 24.16 41.25
C VAL A 60 26.77 24.07 42.31
N GLU A 61 26.71 25.01 43.22
CA GLU A 61 25.69 25.07 44.28
C GLU A 61 24.25 25.06 43.70
N MET A 62 24.04 25.84 42.67
CA MET A 62 22.71 25.94 42.00
C MET A 62 22.34 24.65 41.28
N LEU A 63 23.29 23.96 40.63
CA LEU A 63 23.06 22.67 39.97
C LEU A 63 22.68 21.58 40.96
N GLU A 64 23.38 21.55 42.14
CA GLU A 64 23.05 20.65 43.24
C GLU A 64 21.67 20.97 43.83
N GLU A 65 21.38 22.23 44.13
CA GLU A 65 20.08 22.70 44.64
C GLU A 65 18.92 22.35 43.65
N MET A 66 19.10 22.57 42.34
CA MET A 66 18.09 22.25 41.32
C MET A 66 17.91 20.73 41.18
N ALA A 67 18.94 19.93 41.42
CA ALA A 67 18.83 18.46 41.44
C ALA A 67 18.11 17.95 42.72
N GLU A 68 18.38 18.52 43.90
CA GLU A 68 17.66 18.21 45.12
C GLU A 68 16.19 18.57 45.07
N HIS A 69 15.84 19.68 44.39
CA HIS A 69 14.45 20.07 44.16
C HIS A 69 13.80 19.32 43.00
N GLY A 70 14.54 18.40 42.34
CA GLY A 70 14.03 17.56 41.29
C GLY A 70 13.75 18.31 39.94
N GLU A 71 14.35 19.48 39.74
CA GLU A 71 14.33 20.22 38.49
C GLU A 71 15.37 19.68 37.49
N LEU A 72 16.47 19.13 37.98
CA LEU A 72 17.49 18.44 37.22
C LEU A 72 17.69 17.00 37.74
N ILE A 73 18.28 16.15 36.92
CA ILE A 73 18.69 14.78 37.29
C ILE A 73 20.21 14.73 37.18
N GLU A 74 20.87 14.26 38.24
CA GLU A 74 22.30 13.94 38.21
C GLU A 74 22.48 12.58 37.54
N GLU A 75 22.89 12.57 36.28
CA GLU A 75 23.09 11.36 35.45
C GLU A 75 24.42 10.64 35.80
N ALA A 76 25.42 11.40 36.19
CA ALA A 76 26.68 10.91 36.73
C ALA A 76 27.23 11.99 37.68
N ARG A 77 28.13 11.64 38.56
CA ARG A 77 28.71 12.54 39.59
C ARG A 77 29.15 13.88 38.99
N GLY A 78 28.46 14.97 39.35
CA GLY A 78 28.68 16.32 38.88
C GLY A 78 28.25 16.61 37.42
N ARG A 79 27.42 15.73 36.82
CA ARG A 79 26.80 15.94 35.51
C ARG A 79 25.30 15.93 35.67
N TYR A 80 24.67 17.00 35.22
CA TYR A 80 23.24 17.25 35.37
C TYR A 80 22.55 17.33 34.02
N LYS A 81 21.32 16.83 33.97
CA LYS A 81 20.42 16.83 32.82
C LYS A 81 19.08 17.42 33.24
N SER A 82 18.39 18.10 32.34
CA SER A 82 17.04 18.57 32.62
C SER A 82 16.13 17.39 32.99
N LYS A 83 15.36 17.54 34.07
CA LYS A 83 14.20 16.69 34.28
C LYS A 83 13.18 17.13 33.23
N ALA A 84 13.00 16.33 32.19
CA ALA A 84 12.18 16.68 31.08
C ALA A 84 10.76 17.01 31.54
N ILE A 85 10.38 18.27 31.51
CA ILE A 85 8.97 18.71 31.57
C ILE A 85 8.44 18.57 30.14
N GLY A 86 8.26 17.33 29.72
CA GLY A 86 7.65 16.96 28.44
C GLY A 86 6.31 16.30 28.71
N SER A 87 5.37 16.47 27.79
CA SER A 87 4.16 15.66 27.77
C SER A 87 4.50 14.28 27.22
N TYR A 88 3.96 13.23 27.85
CA TYR A 88 3.99 11.91 27.28
C TYR A 88 2.87 11.81 26.24
N VAL A 89 3.21 11.28 25.07
CA VAL A 89 2.29 11.09 23.94
C VAL A 89 2.42 9.65 23.49
N THR A 90 1.29 9.08 23.09
CA THR A 90 1.26 7.74 22.49
C THR A 90 1.12 7.85 20.99
N GLY A 91 1.90 7.08 20.23
CA GLY A 91 1.82 7.10 18.77
C GLY A 91 2.46 5.88 18.11
N ILE A 92 2.38 5.85 16.79
CA ILE A 92 2.92 4.78 15.95
C ILE A 92 4.23 5.23 15.31
N VAL A 93 5.22 4.36 15.33
CA VAL A 93 6.55 4.60 14.74
C VAL A 93 6.48 4.51 13.23
N ASP A 94 6.90 5.56 12.53
CA ASP A 94 7.16 5.57 11.08
C ASP A 94 8.64 5.83 10.83
N LEU A 95 9.37 4.77 10.45
CA LEU A 95 10.82 4.81 10.23
C LEU A 95 11.17 5.44 8.90
N THR A 96 12.07 6.41 8.93
CA THR A 96 12.66 7.00 7.73
C THR A 96 13.77 6.11 7.15
N ALA A 97 14.09 6.29 5.88
CA ALA A 97 15.20 5.58 5.21
C ALA A 97 16.58 5.82 5.86
N LYS A 98 16.73 6.90 6.66
CA LYS A 98 17.95 7.26 7.38
C LYS A 98 18.03 6.70 8.80
N GLY A 99 17.02 5.91 9.23
CA GLY A 99 16.97 5.25 10.53
C GLY A 99 16.35 6.09 11.66
N ALA A 100 16.11 7.39 11.48
CA ALA A 100 15.27 8.17 12.39
C ALA A 100 13.78 7.82 12.18
N ALA A 101 12.90 8.23 13.08
CA ALA A 101 11.47 8.02 12.94
C ALA A 101 10.65 9.28 13.14
N TYR A 102 9.46 9.28 12.57
CA TYR A 102 8.34 10.12 12.97
C TYR A 102 7.35 9.30 13.78
N ILE A 103 6.83 9.89 14.85
CA ILE A 103 5.78 9.27 15.65
C ILE A 103 4.47 9.92 15.27
N LEU A 104 3.61 9.12 14.64
CA LEU A 104 2.26 9.51 14.22
C LEU A 104 1.33 9.38 15.42
N SER A 105 0.77 10.48 15.89
CA SER A 105 -0.10 10.52 17.07
C SER A 105 -1.35 11.34 16.82
N GLU A 106 -2.50 10.82 17.23
CA GLU A 106 -3.77 11.54 17.20
C GLU A 106 -3.83 12.66 18.28
N GLU A 107 -2.93 12.60 19.27
CA GLU A 107 -2.85 13.57 20.36
C GLU A 107 -2.09 14.84 19.96
N CYS A 108 -1.37 14.84 18.82
CA CYS A 108 -0.54 15.93 18.33
C CYS A 108 -0.97 16.39 16.94
N GLN A 109 -0.90 17.71 16.68
CA GLN A 109 -1.17 18.26 15.33
C GLN A 109 -0.03 18.02 14.34
N GLU A 110 1.17 17.76 14.82
CA GLU A 110 2.38 17.53 14.02
C GLU A 110 3.08 16.26 14.49
N ASP A 111 3.67 15.53 13.54
CA ASP A 111 4.44 14.32 13.81
C ASP A 111 5.69 14.63 14.63
N ILE A 112 5.98 13.77 15.62
CA ILE A 112 7.09 13.94 16.55
C ILE A 112 8.34 13.28 15.95
N PHE A 113 9.38 14.05 15.69
CA PHE A 113 10.65 13.51 15.21
C PHE A 113 11.42 12.83 16.36
N VAL A 114 11.89 11.60 16.12
CA VAL A 114 12.74 10.83 17.04
C VAL A 114 14.00 10.40 16.33
N ALA A 115 15.14 10.87 16.83
CA ALA A 115 16.44 10.47 16.29
C ALA A 115 16.72 8.99 16.58
N PHE A 116 17.50 8.32 15.70
CA PHE A 116 17.81 6.89 15.81
C PHE A 116 18.28 6.43 17.20
N PRO A 117 19.19 7.14 17.93
CA PRO A 117 19.61 6.75 19.27
C PRO A 117 18.49 6.79 20.31
N ASN A 118 17.44 7.58 20.06
CA ASN A 118 16.32 7.81 20.97
C ASN A 118 15.13 6.87 20.72
N LEU A 119 15.25 5.93 19.76
CA LEU A 119 14.21 4.96 19.42
C LEU A 119 14.13 3.79 20.37
N LYS A 120 15.15 3.52 21.18
CA LYS A 120 15.20 2.41 22.16
C LYS A 120 14.67 1.08 21.60
N HIS A 121 15.18 0.66 20.43
CA HIS A 121 14.78 -0.56 19.74
C HIS A 121 13.33 -0.60 19.21
N ALA A 122 12.63 0.53 19.16
CA ALA A 122 11.34 0.60 18.48
C ALA A 122 11.52 0.39 16.98
N LEU A 123 10.64 -0.42 16.40
CA LEU A 123 10.62 -0.77 14.98
C LEU A 123 9.44 -0.09 14.27
N ASN A 124 9.47 -0.13 12.96
CA ASN A 124 8.41 0.46 12.14
C ASN A 124 7.04 -0.12 12.46
N GLY A 125 6.08 0.73 12.76
CA GLY A 125 4.71 0.36 13.10
C GLY A 125 4.48 0.00 14.58
N ASP A 126 5.52 -0.02 15.44
CA ASP A 126 5.35 -0.22 16.88
C ASP A 126 4.53 0.92 17.49
N LYS A 127 3.67 0.57 18.45
CA LYS A 127 2.99 1.56 19.29
C LYS A 127 3.86 1.91 20.48
N VAL A 128 4.21 3.17 20.59
CA VAL A 128 5.19 3.63 21.58
C VAL A 128 4.65 4.78 22.43
N LYS A 129 5.20 4.87 23.63
CA LYS A 129 5.06 6.04 24.50
C LYS A 129 6.30 6.91 24.33
N VAL A 130 6.11 8.14 23.95
CA VAL A 130 7.19 9.10 23.65
C VAL A 130 7.16 10.25 24.64
N LEU A 131 8.32 10.61 25.14
CA LEU A 131 8.52 11.85 25.85
C LEU A 131 8.83 12.94 24.84
N VAL A 132 7.92 13.88 24.68
CA VAL A 132 8.09 15.04 23.79
C VAL A 132 8.86 16.12 24.52
N TYR A 133 9.97 16.58 23.95
CA TYR A 133 10.79 17.62 24.53
C TYR A 133 10.10 19.00 24.48
N ALA A 134 10.37 19.82 25.51
CA ALA A 134 9.85 21.18 25.57
C ALA A 134 10.34 22.03 24.36
N ARG A 135 9.43 22.72 23.71
CA ARG A 135 9.63 23.37 22.40
C ARG A 135 10.20 24.80 22.49
N SER A 136 11.13 25.15 21.60
CA SER A 136 11.34 26.51 21.13
C SER A 136 10.34 26.78 19.97
N LYS A 137 9.66 27.92 19.96
CA LYS A 137 8.53 28.28 19.07
C LYS A 137 8.74 28.14 17.54
N SER A 138 9.91 27.71 17.07
CA SER A 138 10.28 27.67 15.65
C SER A 138 10.78 26.32 15.13
N ARG A 139 10.69 25.21 15.90
CA ARG A 139 11.19 23.90 15.48
C ARG A 139 10.11 22.81 15.60
N ARG A 140 10.21 21.79 14.72
CA ARG A 140 9.40 20.57 14.79
C ARG A 140 9.46 19.94 16.18
N PRO A 141 8.38 19.25 16.64
CA PRO A 141 8.42 18.51 17.89
C PRO A 141 9.44 17.38 17.80
N GLU A 142 10.31 17.30 18.81
CA GLU A 142 11.31 16.24 18.95
C GLU A 142 11.06 15.49 20.24
N GLY A 143 11.41 14.20 20.30
CA GLY A 143 11.20 13.38 21.47
C GLY A 143 12.11 12.15 21.55
N GLU A 144 11.87 11.35 22.58
CA GLU A 144 12.50 10.03 22.75
C GLU A 144 11.43 8.98 23.10
N VAL A 145 11.58 7.78 22.60
CA VAL A 145 10.76 6.64 22.99
C VAL A 145 11.11 6.27 24.44
N VAL A 146 10.11 6.25 25.30
CA VAL A 146 10.28 5.83 26.71
C VAL A 146 9.95 4.38 26.87
N GLU A 147 8.91 3.90 26.17
CA GLU A 147 8.38 2.56 26.31
C GLU A 147 7.76 2.10 24.99
N ILE A 148 7.96 0.84 24.64
CA ILE A 148 7.25 0.16 23.54
C ILE A 148 6.02 -0.49 24.15
N LEU A 149 4.85 0.08 23.87
CA LEU A 149 3.57 -0.38 24.42
C LEU A 149 3.08 -1.66 23.73
N GLU A 150 3.27 -1.70 22.40
CA GLU A 150 2.85 -2.82 21.56
C GLU A 150 3.82 -2.97 20.39
N ARG A 151 4.36 -4.17 20.24
CA ARG A 151 5.21 -4.52 19.11
C ARG A 151 4.34 -4.97 17.95
N LYS A 152 4.39 -4.26 16.82
CA LYS A 152 3.61 -4.61 15.64
C LYS A 152 4.03 -5.95 15.06
N LYS A 153 5.35 -6.22 15.04
CA LYS A 153 5.92 -7.41 14.43
C LYS A 153 7.08 -7.94 15.23
N ASN A 154 7.05 -9.23 15.54
CA ASN A 154 8.13 -9.90 16.26
C ASN A 154 8.75 -11.07 15.49
N THR A 155 8.29 -11.34 14.26
CA THR A 155 8.78 -12.40 13.38
C THR A 155 9.52 -11.82 12.18
N PHE A 156 10.68 -12.36 11.85
CA PHE A 156 11.53 -11.87 10.77
C PHE A 156 12.06 -13.01 9.93
N VAL A 157 12.17 -12.78 8.63
CA VAL A 157 12.74 -13.73 7.67
C VAL A 157 14.19 -13.34 7.40
N GLY A 158 15.06 -14.33 7.31
CA GLY A 158 16.45 -14.11 6.97
C GLY A 158 17.20 -15.43 6.72
N ILE A 159 18.50 -15.31 6.60
CA ILE A 159 19.41 -16.44 6.35
C ILE A 159 20.22 -16.71 7.61
N ILE A 160 20.33 -17.98 7.98
CA ILE A 160 21.15 -18.41 9.10
C ILE A 160 22.63 -18.35 8.74
N GLN A 161 23.39 -17.63 9.54
CA GLN A 161 24.84 -17.68 9.57
C GLN A 161 25.27 -18.35 10.90
N ARG A 162 25.72 -19.59 10.79
CA ARG A 162 26.08 -20.42 11.96
C ARG A 162 27.59 -20.39 12.18
N SER A 163 27.99 -20.17 13.43
CA SER A 163 29.31 -20.38 13.98
C SER A 163 29.34 -21.65 14.88
N GLU A 164 30.48 -21.98 15.45
CA GLU A 164 30.60 -23.17 16.31
C GLU A 164 29.69 -23.13 17.55
N ASN A 165 29.61 -21.97 18.21
CA ASN A 165 28.95 -21.79 19.50
C ASN A 165 27.62 -20.99 19.44
N TYR A 166 27.31 -20.35 18.32
CA TYR A 166 26.11 -19.52 18.13
C TYR A 166 25.73 -19.39 16.68
N ALA A 167 24.60 -18.80 16.43
CA ALA A 167 24.19 -18.41 15.09
C ALA A 167 23.59 -17.00 15.09
N PHE A 168 23.60 -16.38 13.92
CA PHE A 168 22.86 -15.15 13.63
C PHE A 168 21.87 -15.37 12.51
N LEU A 169 20.71 -14.73 12.61
CA LEU A 169 19.86 -14.48 11.47
C LEU A 169 20.33 -13.18 10.80
N MET A 170 20.67 -13.26 9.54
CA MET A 170 20.88 -12.10 8.67
C MET A 170 19.52 -11.74 8.04
N PRO A 171 18.83 -10.65 8.47
CA PRO A 171 17.48 -10.36 7.99
C PRO A 171 17.44 -10.10 6.48
N SER A 172 16.39 -10.61 5.83
CA SER A 172 16.10 -10.32 4.44
C SER A 172 15.29 -9.01 4.37
N GLY A 173 15.95 -7.92 3.94
CA GLY A 173 15.28 -6.62 3.76
C GLY A 173 15.52 -5.59 4.87
N LYS A 174 14.85 -4.43 4.74
CA LYS A 174 15.11 -3.23 5.57
C LYS A 174 14.26 -3.16 6.85
N GLN A 175 13.42 -4.16 7.13
CA GLN A 175 12.47 -4.11 8.25
C GLN A 175 13.14 -4.23 9.62
N LEU A 176 14.27 -4.94 9.69
CA LEU A 176 15.08 -5.07 10.90
C LEU A 176 16.54 -4.72 10.56
N PRO A 177 17.06 -3.61 11.10
CA PRO A 177 18.43 -3.15 10.79
C PRO A 177 19.50 -3.86 11.63
N TYR A 178 19.15 -4.91 12.35
CA TYR A 178 20.03 -5.65 13.25
C TYR A 178 19.97 -7.14 12.97
N ASP A 179 21.11 -7.82 13.08
CA ASP A 179 21.14 -9.27 13.07
C ASP A 179 20.54 -9.81 14.37
N VAL A 180 19.85 -10.96 14.29
CA VAL A 180 19.24 -11.59 15.47
C VAL A 180 20.17 -12.69 15.98
N PHE A 181 20.58 -12.61 17.22
CA PHE A 181 21.37 -13.66 17.88
C PHE A 181 20.49 -14.88 18.16
N ILE A 182 20.96 -16.07 17.78
CA ILE A 182 20.24 -17.32 17.96
C ILE A 182 21.12 -18.31 18.71
N PRO A 183 20.77 -18.67 19.95
CA PRO A 183 21.40 -19.76 20.66
C PRO A 183 21.25 -21.08 19.87
N LEU A 184 22.27 -21.95 19.89
CA LEU A 184 22.24 -23.22 19.15
C LEU A 184 21.02 -24.10 19.51
N SER A 185 20.57 -24.05 20.76
CA SER A 185 19.35 -24.75 21.23
C SER A 185 18.06 -24.21 20.59
N HIS A 186 18.09 -23.00 20.04
CA HIS A 186 16.93 -22.33 19.44
C HIS A 186 16.94 -22.36 17.91
N LEU A 187 17.82 -23.14 17.28
CA LEU A 187 17.95 -23.26 15.82
C LEU A 187 16.82 -24.06 15.15
N GLY A 188 16.06 -24.86 15.91
CA GLY A 188 14.92 -25.61 15.35
C GLY A 188 15.28 -26.54 14.17
N GLY A 189 16.54 -27.03 14.12
CA GLY A 189 17.03 -27.88 13.04
C GLY A 189 17.56 -27.15 11.80
N ALA A 190 17.59 -25.80 11.81
CA ALA A 190 18.13 -25.01 10.71
C ALA A 190 19.64 -25.22 10.54
N LYS A 191 20.09 -25.30 9.30
CA LYS A 191 21.50 -25.44 8.91
C LYS A 191 22.06 -24.08 8.46
N ASN A 192 23.40 -23.99 8.43
CA ASN A 192 24.05 -22.80 7.90
C ASN A 192 23.62 -22.52 6.46
N GLY A 193 23.21 -21.29 6.19
CA GLY A 193 22.72 -20.85 4.88
C GLY A 193 21.24 -21.14 4.60
N ASP A 194 20.50 -21.76 5.54
CA ASP A 194 19.05 -21.93 5.38
C ASP A 194 18.32 -20.61 5.56
N LYS A 195 17.27 -20.42 4.78
CA LYS A 195 16.30 -19.32 4.95
C LYS A 195 15.23 -19.75 5.96
N VAL A 196 15.01 -18.92 6.97
CA VAL A 196 14.17 -19.25 8.13
C VAL A 196 13.29 -18.09 8.54
N VAL A 197 12.26 -18.41 9.34
CA VAL A 197 11.47 -17.43 10.10
C VAL A 197 11.94 -17.50 11.55
N VAL A 198 12.31 -16.36 12.12
CA VAL A 198 12.76 -16.23 13.51
C VAL A 198 11.78 -15.34 14.26
N GLN A 199 11.41 -15.74 15.45
CA GLN A 199 10.69 -14.92 16.41
C GLN A 199 11.68 -14.30 17.39
N ILE A 200 11.62 -12.97 17.57
CA ILE A 200 12.35 -12.29 18.62
C ILE A 200 11.70 -12.64 19.95
N THR A 201 12.51 -13.19 20.87
CA THR A 201 12.07 -13.60 22.22
C THR A 201 12.46 -12.56 23.27
N GLU A 202 13.64 -11.96 23.12
CA GLU A 202 14.17 -10.97 24.07
C GLU A 202 14.95 -9.89 23.33
N TRP A 203 14.89 -8.65 23.82
CA TRP A 203 15.74 -7.56 23.37
C TRP A 203 16.11 -6.65 24.54
N PRO A 204 17.16 -7.01 25.30
CA PRO A 204 17.62 -6.21 26.43
C PRO A 204 18.09 -4.81 25.95
N GLU A 205 17.76 -3.77 26.71
CA GLU A 205 18.08 -2.37 26.36
C GLU A 205 19.58 -2.10 26.15
N ASN A 206 20.44 -2.86 26.86
CA ASN A 206 21.90 -2.72 26.77
C ASN A 206 22.54 -3.58 25.67
N GLN A 207 21.76 -4.34 24.90
CA GLN A 207 22.25 -5.18 23.81
C GLN A 207 21.82 -4.60 22.45
N LYS A 208 22.76 -4.56 21.52
CA LYS A 208 22.49 -4.09 20.15
C LYS A 208 21.62 -5.07 19.39
N ASN A 209 21.86 -6.36 19.56
CA ASN A 209 21.23 -7.43 18.80
C ASN A 209 20.14 -8.10 19.63
N PRO A 210 18.92 -8.31 19.11
CA PRO A 210 17.90 -9.09 19.77
C PRO A 210 18.26 -10.57 19.81
N VAL A 211 17.66 -11.30 20.74
CA VAL A 211 17.70 -12.77 20.82
C VAL A 211 16.46 -13.34 20.19
N GLY A 212 16.59 -14.40 19.41
CA GLY A 212 15.47 -15.03 18.72
C GLY A 212 15.52 -16.55 18.70
N THR A 213 14.37 -17.10 18.29
CA THR A 213 14.18 -18.55 18.10
C THR A 213 13.68 -18.81 16.69
N VAL A 214 14.25 -19.79 16.00
CA VAL A 214 13.74 -20.26 14.71
C VAL A 214 12.41 -20.97 14.93
N ILE A 215 11.34 -20.44 14.32
CA ILE A 215 9.99 -21.02 14.40
C ILE A 215 9.64 -21.82 13.15
N GLN A 216 10.31 -21.54 12.03
CA GLN A 216 10.09 -22.27 10.78
C GLN A 216 11.35 -22.24 9.90
N VAL A 217 11.71 -23.39 9.35
CA VAL A 217 12.73 -23.51 8.31
C VAL A 217 12.02 -23.53 6.96
N LEU A 218 12.36 -22.56 6.08
CA LEU A 218 11.72 -22.39 4.77
C LEU A 218 12.45 -23.20 3.68
N GLY A 219 13.78 -23.37 3.80
CA GLY A 219 14.60 -24.12 2.85
C GLY A 219 15.84 -23.34 2.38
N ARG A 220 16.39 -23.76 1.25
CA ARG A 220 17.56 -23.09 0.65
C ARG A 220 17.15 -21.86 -0.15
N PRO A 221 17.88 -20.72 -0.01
CA PRO A 221 17.67 -19.56 -0.86
C PRO A 221 17.79 -19.88 -2.35
N GLY A 222 16.97 -19.22 -3.17
CA GLY A 222 16.93 -19.41 -4.63
C GLY A 222 15.98 -20.52 -5.09
N ASN A 223 15.42 -21.32 -4.18
CA ASN A 223 14.32 -22.22 -4.52
C ASN A 223 13.01 -21.45 -4.53
N ASN A 224 12.20 -21.59 -5.59
CA ASN A 224 10.94 -20.85 -5.74
C ASN A 224 10.01 -20.98 -4.53
N ASP A 225 9.77 -22.19 -4.04
CA ASP A 225 8.91 -22.40 -2.87
C ASP A 225 9.45 -21.73 -1.62
N THR A 226 10.77 -21.80 -1.41
CA THR A 226 11.44 -21.11 -0.29
C THR A 226 11.22 -19.60 -0.36
N GLU A 227 11.37 -19.00 -1.55
CA GLU A 227 11.26 -17.56 -1.73
C GLU A 227 9.81 -17.06 -1.62
N MET A 228 8.85 -17.78 -2.21
CA MET A 228 7.43 -17.44 -2.06
C MET A 228 6.94 -17.61 -0.62
N ASN A 229 7.34 -18.70 0.06
CA ASN A 229 7.06 -18.88 1.49
C ASN A 229 7.73 -17.79 2.35
N ALA A 230 8.92 -17.33 1.97
CA ALA A 230 9.58 -16.21 2.63
C ALA A 230 8.79 -14.91 2.48
N ILE A 231 8.29 -14.61 1.27
CA ILE A 231 7.43 -13.44 1.04
C ILE A 231 6.15 -13.56 1.87
N MET A 232 5.50 -14.72 1.87
CA MET A 232 4.30 -14.92 2.69
C MET A 232 4.59 -14.68 4.18
N ALA A 233 5.71 -15.18 4.70
CA ALA A 233 6.11 -14.97 6.10
C ALA A 233 6.50 -13.51 6.38
N GLU A 234 7.18 -12.81 5.45
CA GLU A 234 7.51 -11.40 5.58
C GLU A 234 6.28 -10.49 5.72
N TYR A 235 5.19 -10.85 5.05
CA TYR A 235 3.92 -10.14 5.10
C TYR A 235 2.91 -10.80 6.04
N GLU A 236 3.35 -11.78 6.86
CA GLU A 236 2.50 -12.50 7.84
C GLU A 236 1.23 -13.10 7.22
N LEU A 237 1.30 -13.48 5.93
CA LEU A 237 0.19 -14.12 5.23
C LEU A 237 -0.04 -15.52 5.77
N PRO A 238 -1.27 -15.92 6.06
CA PRO A 238 -1.57 -17.25 6.57
C PRO A 238 -1.39 -18.30 5.47
N VAL A 239 -0.42 -19.21 5.64
CA VAL A 239 -0.07 -20.24 4.66
C VAL A 239 -1.13 -21.34 4.57
N ALA A 240 -1.77 -21.68 5.69
CA ALA A 240 -2.75 -22.75 5.76
C ALA A 240 -4.00 -22.33 6.55
N PHE A 241 -5.09 -23.01 6.30
CA PHE A 241 -6.31 -22.85 7.11
C PHE A 241 -6.21 -23.71 8.38
N PRO A 242 -6.66 -23.18 9.53
CA PRO A 242 -6.80 -24.00 10.74
C PRO A 242 -7.71 -25.22 10.52
N SER A 243 -7.38 -26.36 11.13
CA SER A 243 -8.16 -27.59 10.98
C SER A 243 -9.66 -27.43 11.30
N LYS A 244 -10.01 -26.56 12.27
CA LYS A 244 -11.40 -26.24 12.60
C LYS A 244 -12.16 -25.57 11.44
N VAL A 245 -11.45 -24.75 10.65
CA VAL A 245 -11.99 -24.04 9.49
C VAL A 245 -12.23 -25.03 8.35
N LEU A 246 -11.25 -25.90 8.06
CA LEU A 246 -11.36 -26.95 7.04
C LEU A 246 -12.52 -27.88 7.37
N LYS A 247 -12.61 -28.37 8.61
CA LYS A 247 -13.72 -29.22 9.06
C LYS A 247 -15.09 -28.53 8.94
N ALA A 248 -15.15 -27.23 9.17
CA ALA A 248 -16.40 -26.46 8.99
C ALA A 248 -16.76 -26.35 7.50
N ALA A 249 -15.79 -26.09 6.63
CA ALA A 249 -15.99 -26.10 5.18
C ALA A 249 -16.45 -27.47 4.67
N ASP A 250 -15.86 -28.56 5.17
CA ASP A 250 -16.18 -29.94 4.75
C ASP A 250 -17.62 -30.37 5.09
N ARG A 251 -18.24 -29.74 6.09
CA ARG A 251 -19.64 -30.02 6.46
C ARG A 251 -20.66 -29.37 5.52
N ILE A 252 -20.23 -28.39 4.71
CA ILE A 252 -21.11 -27.73 3.74
C ILE A 252 -21.38 -28.70 2.59
N LYS A 253 -22.68 -28.96 2.36
CA LYS A 253 -23.14 -29.84 1.28
C LYS A 253 -23.11 -29.09 -0.04
N LEU A 254 -22.88 -29.82 -1.12
CA LEU A 254 -22.95 -29.29 -2.49
C LEU A 254 -24.40 -29.22 -3.00
N GLU A 255 -25.25 -30.09 -2.50
CA GLU A 255 -26.68 -30.14 -2.86
C GLU A 255 -27.40 -28.90 -2.30
N LEU A 256 -28.19 -28.26 -3.14
CA LEU A 256 -28.99 -27.10 -2.75
C LEU A 256 -30.28 -27.56 -2.10
N PRO A 257 -30.69 -27.02 -0.92
CA PRO A 257 -31.96 -27.31 -0.33
C PRO A 257 -33.10 -26.81 -1.20
N GLU A 258 -34.07 -27.65 -1.52
CA GLU A 258 -35.23 -27.28 -2.34
C GLU A 258 -36.02 -26.09 -1.76
N GLU A 259 -36.18 -26.03 -0.43
CA GLU A 259 -36.83 -24.91 0.26
C GLU A 259 -36.10 -23.58 0.02
N GLU A 260 -34.75 -23.59 -0.05
CA GLU A 260 -33.97 -22.42 -0.31
C GLU A 260 -34.09 -21.99 -1.77
N VAL A 261 -34.04 -22.94 -2.70
CA VAL A 261 -34.26 -22.69 -4.13
C VAL A 261 -35.62 -22.09 -4.38
N ALA A 262 -36.69 -22.61 -3.75
CA ALA A 262 -38.05 -22.12 -3.91
C ALA A 262 -38.28 -20.67 -3.41
N ARG A 263 -37.43 -20.19 -2.48
CA ARG A 263 -37.48 -18.80 -1.97
C ARG A 263 -36.79 -17.78 -2.87
N ARG A 264 -36.00 -18.25 -3.84
CA ARG A 264 -35.17 -17.40 -4.69
C ARG A 264 -35.82 -17.14 -6.04
N ARG A 265 -35.51 -15.98 -6.63
CA ARG A 265 -35.91 -15.72 -8.02
C ARG A 265 -35.11 -16.66 -8.94
N ASP A 266 -35.84 -17.38 -9.80
CA ASP A 266 -35.28 -18.40 -10.66
C ASP A 266 -34.74 -17.79 -11.99
N PHE A 267 -33.51 -18.04 -12.29
CA PHE A 267 -32.83 -17.63 -13.53
C PHE A 267 -32.24 -18.83 -14.28
N ARG A 268 -32.59 -20.07 -13.91
CA ARG A 268 -32.02 -21.28 -14.52
C ARG A 268 -32.34 -21.42 -16.00
N ASP A 269 -33.49 -20.89 -16.42
CA ASP A 269 -33.92 -20.89 -17.85
C ASP A 269 -33.47 -19.66 -18.63
N VAL A 270 -32.67 -18.75 -18.02
CA VAL A 270 -32.13 -17.55 -18.67
C VAL A 270 -30.70 -17.80 -19.07
N VAL A 271 -30.33 -17.51 -20.32
CA VAL A 271 -28.95 -17.63 -20.81
C VAL A 271 -28.01 -16.86 -19.89
N THR A 272 -27.13 -17.58 -19.23
CA THR A 272 -26.21 -17.08 -18.22
C THR A 272 -24.82 -17.68 -18.46
N PHE A 273 -23.77 -16.87 -18.38
CA PHE A 273 -22.38 -17.32 -18.55
C PHE A 273 -21.40 -16.48 -17.74
N THR A 274 -20.19 -17.02 -17.52
CA THR A 274 -19.08 -16.30 -16.93
C THR A 274 -18.01 -15.99 -17.98
N ILE A 275 -17.22 -14.92 -17.79
CA ILE A 275 -16.06 -14.56 -18.61
C ILE A 275 -14.90 -14.24 -17.68
N ASP A 276 -13.91 -15.13 -17.62
CA ASP A 276 -12.86 -15.13 -16.62
C ASP A 276 -11.47 -15.38 -17.23
N PRO A 277 -10.37 -15.14 -16.46
CA PRO A 277 -9.03 -15.57 -16.84
C PRO A 277 -8.98 -17.08 -17.06
N LYS A 278 -8.11 -17.54 -17.98
CA LYS A 278 -7.98 -18.96 -18.35
C LYS A 278 -7.72 -19.87 -17.14
N ASP A 279 -6.93 -19.40 -16.19
CA ASP A 279 -6.46 -20.12 -15.00
C ASP A 279 -7.37 -19.93 -13.76
N ALA A 280 -8.42 -19.10 -13.85
CA ALA A 280 -9.38 -18.89 -12.75
C ALA A 280 -10.17 -20.15 -12.44
N LYS A 281 -10.47 -20.37 -11.15
CA LYS A 281 -11.29 -21.46 -10.61
C LYS A 281 -12.42 -20.96 -9.71
N ASP A 282 -12.32 -19.73 -9.24
CA ASP A 282 -13.20 -19.02 -8.30
C ASP A 282 -14.04 -17.99 -9.06
N PHE A 283 -15.08 -18.45 -9.75
CA PHE A 283 -15.96 -17.60 -10.55
C PHE A 283 -16.92 -16.85 -9.62
N ASP A 284 -16.62 -15.60 -9.34
CA ASP A 284 -17.42 -14.73 -8.47
C ASP A 284 -18.70 -14.23 -9.15
N ASP A 285 -18.67 -13.98 -10.47
CA ASP A 285 -19.71 -13.29 -11.22
C ASP A 285 -20.10 -13.99 -12.51
N ALA A 286 -21.39 -13.86 -12.86
CA ALA A 286 -21.97 -14.30 -14.12
C ALA A 286 -22.93 -13.23 -14.66
N LEU A 287 -23.04 -13.15 -15.96
CA LEU A 287 -23.98 -12.25 -16.63
C LEU A 287 -25.08 -13.04 -17.32
N SER A 288 -26.32 -12.57 -17.20
CA SER A 288 -27.44 -13.03 -18.00
C SER A 288 -28.03 -11.89 -18.82
N ILE A 289 -28.57 -12.20 -19.98
CA ILE A 289 -29.29 -11.24 -20.80
C ILE A 289 -30.49 -11.89 -21.47
N ARG A 290 -31.59 -11.16 -21.53
CA ARG A 290 -32.72 -11.46 -22.38
C ARG A 290 -33.33 -10.20 -22.97
N GLU A 291 -33.80 -10.29 -24.21
CA GLU A 291 -34.52 -9.20 -24.86
C GLU A 291 -35.92 -9.08 -24.29
N LEU A 292 -36.37 -7.84 -24.10
CA LEU A 292 -37.71 -7.48 -23.70
C LEU A 292 -38.40 -6.71 -24.81
N GLU A 293 -39.74 -6.60 -24.74
CA GLU A 293 -40.51 -5.78 -25.69
C GLU A 293 -40.03 -4.31 -25.69
N GLY A 294 -40.11 -3.68 -26.86
CA GLY A 294 -39.74 -2.28 -27.05
C GLY A 294 -38.23 -2.03 -27.16
N GLY A 295 -37.43 -3.04 -27.49
CA GLY A 295 -35.97 -2.90 -27.67
C GLY A 295 -35.21 -2.70 -26.36
N CYS A 296 -35.80 -3.13 -25.24
CA CYS A 296 -35.20 -3.14 -23.93
C CYS A 296 -34.52 -4.50 -23.64
N TYR A 297 -33.65 -4.51 -22.63
CA TYR A 297 -32.95 -5.70 -22.19
C TYR A 297 -33.11 -5.88 -20.69
N GLU A 298 -33.34 -7.10 -20.21
CA GLU A 298 -33.12 -7.46 -18.83
C GLU A 298 -31.73 -8.05 -18.72
N VAL A 299 -30.85 -7.41 -17.96
CA VAL A 299 -29.47 -7.86 -17.70
C VAL A 299 -29.35 -8.20 -16.22
N GLY A 300 -28.97 -9.44 -15.94
CA GLY A 300 -28.66 -9.91 -14.59
C GLY A 300 -27.15 -9.92 -14.35
N VAL A 301 -26.74 -9.31 -13.25
CA VAL A 301 -25.38 -9.44 -12.67
C VAL A 301 -25.52 -10.35 -11.46
N HIS A 302 -25.09 -11.60 -11.60
CA HIS A 302 -25.26 -12.65 -10.60
C HIS A 302 -23.95 -12.89 -9.89
N ILE A 303 -23.93 -12.68 -8.58
CA ILE A 303 -22.75 -12.80 -7.75
C ILE A 303 -22.89 -14.00 -6.80
N ALA A 304 -21.84 -14.79 -6.67
CA ALA A 304 -21.79 -15.93 -5.75
C ALA A 304 -22.30 -15.56 -4.35
N ASP A 305 -23.29 -16.28 -3.84
CA ASP A 305 -23.88 -15.99 -2.52
C ASP A 305 -23.05 -16.57 -1.37
N VAL A 306 -21.82 -16.08 -1.21
CA VAL A 306 -20.93 -16.47 -0.12
C VAL A 306 -21.58 -16.24 1.24
N SER A 307 -22.40 -15.19 1.37
CA SER A 307 -23.04 -14.83 2.63
C SER A 307 -24.06 -15.88 3.12
N TYR A 308 -24.55 -16.74 2.25
CA TYR A 308 -25.40 -17.87 2.60
C TYR A 308 -24.59 -18.98 3.28
N TYR A 309 -23.40 -19.32 2.74
CA TYR A 309 -22.56 -20.41 3.25
C TYR A 309 -21.69 -19.99 4.43
N VAL A 310 -21.28 -18.74 4.46
CA VAL A 310 -20.43 -18.16 5.50
C VAL A 310 -21.30 -17.29 6.42
N ALA A 311 -21.96 -17.95 7.39
CA ALA A 311 -22.78 -17.25 8.37
C ALA A 311 -21.93 -16.31 9.25
N GLN A 312 -22.47 -15.14 9.57
CA GLN A 312 -21.80 -14.14 10.40
C GLN A 312 -21.39 -14.74 11.76
N ASP A 313 -20.22 -14.35 12.26
CA ASP A 313 -19.59 -14.80 13.50
C ASP A 313 -19.26 -16.31 13.55
N SER A 314 -19.46 -17.06 12.47
CA SER A 314 -19.05 -18.46 12.35
C SER A 314 -17.52 -18.63 12.33
N VAL A 315 -17.04 -19.87 12.43
CA VAL A 315 -15.60 -20.18 12.32
C VAL A 315 -15.04 -19.78 10.94
N LEU A 316 -15.83 -19.98 9.89
CA LEU A 316 -15.49 -19.58 8.52
C LEU A 316 -15.45 -18.05 8.37
N ASP A 317 -16.40 -17.36 8.97
CA ASP A 317 -16.49 -15.91 8.93
C ASP A 317 -15.31 -15.23 9.64
N LYS A 318 -14.95 -15.73 10.82
CA LYS A 318 -13.79 -15.23 11.57
C LYS A 318 -12.48 -15.38 10.80
N GLU A 319 -12.32 -16.49 10.11
CA GLU A 319 -11.13 -16.71 9.27
C GLU A 319 -11.16 -15.82 8.02
N ALA A 320 -12.33 -15.69 7.37
CA ALA A 320 -12.51 -14.81 6.22
C ALA A 320 -12.25 -13.33 6.59
N TYR A 321 -12.71 -12.89 7.75
CA TYR A 321 -12.40 -11.56 8.29
C TYR A 321 -10.92 -11.38 8.54
N LEU A 322 -10.27 -12.35 9.20
CA LEU A 322 -8.84 -12.28 9.49
C LEU A 322 -8.00 -12.12 8.22
N ARG A 323 -8.31 -12.87 7.17
CA ARG A 323 -7.63 -12.79 5.87
C ARG A 323 -8.05 -11.56 5.08
N ALA A 324 -9.30 -11.14 5.17
CA ALA A 324 -9.99 -10.04 4.52
C ALA A 324 -9.94 -10.02 2.99
N THR A 325 -8.90 -10.56 2.37
CA THR A 325 -8.75 -10.64 0.91
C THR A 325 -7.91 -11.85 0.50
N SER A 326 -8.15 -12.37 -0.70
CA SER A 326 -7.21 -13.30 -1.34
C SER A 326 -5.98 -12.55 -1.84
N VAL A 327 -4.81 -13.22 -1.82
CA VAL A 327 -3.54 -12.65 -2.27
C VAL A 327 -3.02 -13.46 -3.46
N TYR A 328 -2.69 -12.77 -4.56
CA TYR A 328 -2.29 -13.38 -5.83
C TYR A 328 -0.79 -13.19 -6.05
N LEU A 329 0.03 -14.11 -5.57
CA LEU A 329 1.45 -14.13 -5.89
C LEU A 329 1.65 -14.59 -7.34
N VAL A 330 2.85 -14.44 -7.88
CA VAL A 330 3.11 -14.75 -9.30
C VAL A 330 2.82 -16.22 -9.65
N ASP A 331 3.05 -17.17 -8.74
CA ASP A 331 2.93 -18.60 -8.97
C ASP A 331 1.80 -19.27 -8.18
N ARG A 332 1.20 -18.58 -7.22
CA ARG A 332 0.18 -19.16 -6.33
C ARG A 332 -0.79 -18.13 -5.77
N THR A 333 -1.94 -18.61 -5.32
CA THR A 333 -2.95 -17.81 -4.62
C THR A 333 -3.01 -18.22 -3.15
N VAL A 334 -3.04 -17.24 -2.24
CA VAL A 334 -3.41 -17.43 -0.84
C VAL A 334 -4.88 -17.04 -0.70
N PRO A 335 -5.84 -17.99 -0.67
CA PRO A 335 -7.25 -17.68 -0.77
C PRO A 335 -7.82 -17.15 0.57
N MET A 336 -8.84 -16.29 0.49
CA MET A 336 -9.60 -15.83 1.65
C MET A 336 -10.47 -16.94 2.26
N LEU A 337 -11.03 -17.80 1.42
CA LEU A 337 -11.90 -18.92 1.81
C LEU A 337 -11.24 -20.26 1.46
N PRO A 338 -11.51 -21.35 2.20
CA PRO A 338 -11.09 -22.69 1.83
C PRO A 338 -11.51 -23.05 0.40
N GLU A 339 -10.66 -23.79 -0.32
CA GLU A 339 -10.87 -24.13 -1.75
C GLU A 339 -12.21 -24.83 -2.02
N LYS A 340 -12.72 -25.62 -1.07
CA LYS A 340 -14.05 -26.24 -1.18
C LYS A 340 -15.15 -25.19 -1.37
N LEU A 341 -15.00 -24.01 -0.73
CA LEU A 341 -15.91 -22.89 -0.90
C LEU A 341 -15.55 -22.07 -2.14
N SER A 342 -14.31 -21.58 -2.21
CA SER A 342 -13.90 -20.65 -3.27
C SER A 342 -13.97 -21.26 -4.67
N ASN A 343 -13.48 -22.48 -4.84
CA ASN A 343 -13.41 -23.15 -6.15
C ASN A 343 -14.59 -24.10 -6.40
N GLY A 344 -15.38 -24.45 -5.38
CA GLY A 344 -16.44 -25.46 -5.45
C GLY A 344 -17.83 -24.87 -5.24
N VAL A 345 -18.25 -24.80 -3.98
CA VAL A 345 -19.64 -24.49 -3.60
C VAL A 345 -20.07 -23.11 -4.08
N CYS A 346 -19.22 -22.09 -3.90
CA CYS A 346 -19.53 -20.71 -4.24
C CYS A 346 -19.25 -20.39 -5.72
N SER A 347 -18.24 -21.02 -6.33
CA SER A 347 -17.85 -20.74 -7.72
C SER A 347 -18.97 -21.02 -8.72
N LEU A 348 -19.27 -20.05 -9.58
CA LEU A 348 -20.37 -20.11 -10.56
C LEU A 348 -20.00 -20.96 -11.77
N ARG A 349 -19.70 -22.24 -11.52
CA ARG A 349 -19.25 -23.21 -12.52
C ARG A 349 -20.33 -23.52 -13.55
N PRO A 350 -19.97 -23.76 -14.83
CA PRO A 350 -20.94 -24.08 -15.86
C PRO A 350 -21.63 -25.43 -15.60
N ASN A 351 -22.90 -25.51 -15.99
CA ASN A 351 -23.77 -26.69 -15.84
C ASN A 351 -24.03 -27.12 -14.38
N GLU A 352 -23.85 -26.22 -13.43
CA GLU A 352 -24.16 -26.43 -12.02
C GLU A 352 -25.15 -25.36 -11.55
N GLU A 353 -26.17 -25.80 -10.79
CA GLU A 353 -27.07 -24.83 -10.11
C GLU A 353 -26.31 -24.14 -9.00
N LYS A 354 -26.40 -22.80 -8.94
CA LYS A 354 -25.68 -21.97 -7.94
C LYS A 354 -26.58 -20.94 -7.32
N LEU A 355 -26.38 -20.75 -6.02
CA LEU A 355 -27.02 -19.66 -5.28
C LEU A 355 -26.28 -18.37 -5.49
N CYS A 356 -27.01 -17.33 -5.89
CA CYS A 356 -26.46 -16.01 -6.16
C CYS A 356 -27.18 -14.92 -5.35
N PHE A 357 -26.49 -13.80 -5.20
CA PHE A 357 -27.08 -12.51 -4.88
C PHE A 357 -26.98 -11.65 -6.14
N SER A 358 -28.09 -11.22 -6.68
CA SER A 358 -28.13 -10.63 -8.02
C SER A 358 -28.61 -9.18 -8.01
N ALA A 359 -28.02 -8.41 -8.92
CA ALA A 359 -28.50 -7.12 -9.34
C ALA A 359 -29.06 -7.26 -10.77
N VAL A 360 -30.36 -7.04 -10.94
CA VAL A 360 -31.06 -7.21 -12.21
C VAL A 360 -31.52 -5.84 -12.70
N PHE A 361 -31.19 -5.51 -13.92
CA PHE A 361 -31.44 -4.21 -14.53
C PHE A 361 -32.31 -4.35 -15.78
N LYS A 362 -33.35 -3.52 -15.89
CA LYS A 362 -34.01 -3.26 -17.16
C LYS A 362 -33.33 -2.07 -17.83
N LEU A 363 -32.67 -2.31 -18.97
CA LEU A 363 -31.93 -1.32 -19.72
C LEU A 363 -32.64 -1.02 -21.04
N ASP A 364 -32.63 0.23 -21.46
CA ASP A 364 -32.99 0.58 -22.82
C ASP A 364 -31.83 0.34 -23.81
N GLY A 365 -32.09 0.57 -25.11
CA GLY A 365 -31.05 0.43 -26.12
C GLY A 365 -29.86 1.39 -25.98
N ASN A 366 -29.93 2.41 -25.11
CA ASN A 366 -28.85 3.33 -24.76
C ASN A 366 -28.16 2.99 -23.43
N ALA A 367 -28.46 1.80 -22.88
CA ALA A 367 -27.99 1.33 -21.59
C ALA A 367 -28.44 2.18 -20.37
N GLN A 368 -29.52 2.98 -20.54
CA GLN A 368 -30.12 3.70 -19.41
C GLN A 368 -30.91 2.73 -18.54
N VAL A 369 -30.70 2.80 -17.22
CA VAL A 369 -31.40 1.96 -16.25
C VAL A 369 -32.84 2.47 -16.09
N LEU A 370 -33.81 1.72 -16.61
CA LEU A 370 -35.23 2.02 -16.51
C LEU A 370 -35.85 1.46 -15.21
N ASP A 371 -35.36 0.28 -14.77
CA ASP A 371 -35.80 -0.38 -13.54
C ASP A 371 -34.67 -1.25 -12.99
N GLN A 372 -34.71 -1.55 -11.69
CA GLN A 372 -33.68 -2.35 -11.03
C GLN A 372 -34.27 -3.18 -9.87
N TRP A 373 -33.73 -4.38 -9.70
CA TRP A 373 -34.10 -5.28 -8.62
C TRP A 373 -32.84 -5.91 -8.00
N PHE A 374 -32.83 -6.07 -6.67
CA PHE A 374 -31.74 -6.72 -5.93
C PHE A 374 -32.35 -7.83 -5.06
N GLY A 375 -31.71 -8.99 -5.04
CA GLY A 375 -32.15 -10.10 -4.21
C GLY A 375 -31.47 -11.40 -4.49
N LYS A 376 -31.90 -12.42 -3.75
CA LYS A 376 -31.37 -13.77 -3.87
C LYS A 376 -31.96 -14.48 -5.09
N THR A 377 -31.07 -15.16 -5.84
CA THR A 377 -31.45 -15.90 -7.05
C THR A 377 -30.83 -17.28 -7.06
N VAL A 378 -31.34 -18.14 -7.93
CA VAL A 378 -30.70 -19.38 -8.35
C VAL A 378 -30.45 -19.29 -9.85
N ILE A 379 -29.25 -19.66 -10.27
CA ILE A 379 -28.82 -19.68 -11.68
C ILE A 379 -28.34 -21.06 -12.10
N LEU A 380 -28.34 -21.30 -13.41
CA LEU A 380 -27.61 -22.39 -14.06
C LEU A 380 -26.72 -21.75 -15.14
N SER A 381 -25.42 -21.66 -14.89
CA SER A 381 -24.49 -21.10 -15.87
C SER A 381 -24.37 -22.04 -17.07
N ASN A 382 -24.66 -21.57 -18.28
CA ASN A 382 -24.63 -22.37 -19.50
C ASN A 382 -23.21 -22.60 -20.00
N ARG A 383 -22.32 -21.62 -19.78
CA ARG A 383 -20.94 -21.70 -20.28
C ARG A 383 -19.98 -20.80 -19.48
N ARG A 384 -18.73 -21.23 -19.39
CA ARG A 384 -17.60 -20.39 -18.94
C ARG A 384 -16.78 -20.04 -20.18
N PHE A 385 -16.56 -18.73 -20.40
CA PHE A 385 -15.64 -18.21 -21.42
C PHE A 385 -14.35 -17.72 -20.77
N THR A 386 -13.25 -17.86 -21.50
CA THR A 386 -12.06 -17.05 -21.22
C THR A 386 -12.22 -15.65 -21.84
N TYR A 387 -11.47 -14.66 -21.31
CA TYR A 387 -11.43 -13.35 -21.94
C TYR A 387 -11.01 -13.40 -23.39
N GLU A 388 -10.11 -14.30 -23.75
CA GLU A 388 -9.62 -14.51 -25.11
C GLU A 388 -10.73 -15.04 -26.04
N GLU A 389 -11.49 -16.05 -25.59
CA GLU A 389 -12.64 -16.58 -26.36
C GLU A 389 -13.71 -15.52 -26.58
N ALA A 390 -14.09 -14.79 -25.55
CA ALA A 390 -15.07 -13.70 -25.67
C ALA A 390 -14.55 -12.58 -26.57
N GLN A 391 -13.26 -12.25 -26.52
CA GLN A 391 -12.64 -11.23 -27.35
C GLN A 391 -12.70 -11.57 -28.86
N VAL A 392 -12.36 -12.79 -29.26
CA VAL A 392 -12.42 -13.17 -30.67
C VAL A 392 -13.85 -13.17 -31.21
N MET A 393 -14.86 -13.45 -30.37
CA MET A 393 -16.27 -13.33 -30.78
C MET A 393 -16.68 -11.85 -30.96
N ILE A 394 -16.20 -10.96 -30.09
CA ILE A 394 -16.42 -9.51 -30.24
C ILE A 394 -15.75 -9.01 -31.54
N GLU A 395 -14.62 -9.57 -31.94
CA GLU A 395 -13.86 -9.24 -33.14
C GLU A 395 -14.43 -9.88 -34.41
N GLY A 396 -15.44 -10.74 -34.32
CA GLY A 396 -16.16 -11.26 -35.49
C GLY A 396 -16.17 -12.78 -35.64
N ALA A 397 -15.51 -13.55 -34.78
CA ALA A 397 -15.56 -15.01 -34.83
C ALA A 397 -16.97 -15.53 -34.46
N GLU A 398 -17.36 -16.66 -35.06
CA GLU A 398 -18.59 -17.37 -34.69
C GLU A 398 -18.36 -18.19 -33.41
N GLY A 399 -19.43 -18.42 -32.66
CA GLY A 399 -19.38 -19.20 -31.43
C GLY A 399 -20.70 -19.22 -30.67
N ASP A 400 -20.75 -20.02 -29.61
CA ASP A 400 -21.93 -20.12 -28.76
C ASP A 400 -22.19 -18.80 -28.04
N TYR A 401 -23.45 -18.41 -27.94
CA TYR A 401 -23.86 -17.16 -27.26
C TYR A 401 -23.21 -15.89 -27.78
N ARG A 402 -22.72 -15.90 -29.04
CA ARG A 402 -22.14 -14.73 -29.69
C ARG A 402 -23.09 -13.54 -29.72
N LYS A 403 -24.37 -13.77 -29.99
CA LYS A 403 -25.40 -12.70 -30.01
C LYS A 403 -25.45 -12.00 -28.67
N GLU A 404 -25.53 -12.76 -27.59
CA GLU A 404 -25.61 -12.26 -26.22
C GLU A 404 -24.34 -11.49 -25.80
N ILE A 405 -23.16 -12.01 -26.17
CA ILE A 405 -21.88 -11.33 -25.94
C ILE A 405 -21.82 -10.00 -26.66
N LEU A 406 -22.25 -9.93 -27.93
CA LEU A 406 -22.26 -8.69 -28.72
C LEU A 406 -23.25 -7.67 -28.16
N GLN A 407 -24.44 -8.11 -27.72
CA GLN A 407 -25.43 -7.25 -27.08
C GLN A 407 -24.90 -6.65 -25.77
N LEU A 408 -24.35 -7.50 -24.88
CA LEU A 408 -23.72 -7.03 -23.63
C LEU A 408 -22.57 -6.08 -23.91
N ASN A 409 -21.71 -6.38 -24.89
CA ASN A 409 -20.61 -5.49 -25.25
C ASN A 409 -21.09 -4.14 -25.79
N GLY A 410 -22.17 -4.13 -26.58
CA GLY A 410 -22.81 -2.90 -27.05
C GLY A 410 -23.34 -2.03 -25.92
N LEU A 411 -23.99 -2.62 -24.93
CA LEU A 411 -24.46 -1.93 -23.73
C LEU A 411 -23.30 -1.45 -22.84
N ALA A 412 -22.27 -2.29 -22.63
CA ALA A 412 -21.08 -1.94 -21.85
C ALA A 412 -20.33 -0.73 -22.44
N ARG A 413 -20.20 -0.65 -23.75
CA ARG A 413 -19.59 0.52 -24.44
C ARG A 413 -20.35 1.81 -24.11
N LYS A 414 -21.67 1.78 -24.13
CA LYS A 414 -22.51 2.95 -23.81
C LYS A 414 -22.39 3.35 -22.33
N LEU A 415 -22.35 2.38 -21.41
CA LEU A 415 -22.11 2.63 -19.99
C LEU A 415 -20.75 3.30 -19.76
N ARG A 416 -19.70 2.82 -20.46
CA ARG A 416 -18.35 3.38 -20.41
C ARG A 416 -18.29 4.80 -20.96
N GLU A 417 -18.91 5.06 -22.11
CA GLU A 417 -18.98 6.39 -22.70
C GLU A 417 -19.67 7.39 -21.76
N GLU A 418 -20.78 6.98 -21.13
CA GLU A 418 -21.47 7.80 -20.14
C GLU A 418 -20.60 8.09 -18.92
N ARG A 419 -19.88 7.08 -18.43
CA ARG A 419 -18.97 7.22 -17.27
C ARG A 419 -17.86 8.22 -17.55
N PHE A 420 -17.22 8.16 -18.71
CA PHE A 420 -16.19 9.13 -19.10
C PHE A 420 -16.74 10.52 -19.33
N LYS A 421 -17.93 10.64 -19.92
CA LYS A 421 -18.64 11.93 -20.06
C LYS A 421 -18.94 12.56 -18.70
N ASN A 422 -19.15 11.76 -17.68
CA ASN A 422 -19.37 12.19 -16.30
C ASN A 422 -18.09 12.48 -15.53
N GLY A 423 -16.91 12.26 -16.12
CA GLY A 423 -15.61 12.65 -15.59
C GLY A 423 -14.86 11.52 -14.88
N ALA A 424 -15.08 10.25 -15.24
CA ALA A 424 -14.18 9.18 -14.82
C ALA A 424 -12.79 9.35 -15.47
N ILE A 425 -11.75 8.92 -14.78
CA ILE A 425 -10.37 8.99 -15.26
C ILE A 425 -9.97 7.61 -15.79
N ASP A 426 -9.40 7.59 -16.99
CA ASP A 426 -8.87 6.37 -17.61
C ASP A 426 -7.37 6.24 -17.35
N PHE A 427 -7.00 5.21 -16.59
CA PHE A 427 -5.60 4.80 -16.45
C PHE A 427 -5.46 3.39 -17.01
N ASP A 428 -5.13 3.31 -18.30
CA ASP A 428 -4.93 2.03 -18.98
C ASP A 428 -3.55 1.46 -18.59
N ARG A 429 -3.51 0.58 -17.60
CA ARG A 429 -2.27 -0.03 -17.11
C ARG A 429 -2.01 -1.34 -17.82
N VAL A 430 -0.76 -1.52 -18.23
CA VAL A 430 -0.24 -2.78 -18.71
C VAL A 430 0.23 -3.62 -17.52
N GLU A 431 -0.36 -4.77 -17.29
CA GLU A 431 0.09 -5.72 -16.27
C GLU A 431 1.22 -6.59 -16.81
N VAL A 432 2.32 -6.64 -16.06
CA VAL A 432 3.45 -7.54 -16.34
C VAL A 432 3.13 -8.91 -15.77
N LYS A 433 3.16 -9.94 -16.61
CA LYS A 433 2.98 -11.34 -16.23
C LYS A 433 4.19 -12.16 -16.67
N PHE A 434 4.47 -13.23 -15.92
CA PHE A 434 5.57 -14.15 -16.21
C PHE A 434 5.02 -15.47 -16.75
N GLU A 435 5.67 -15.98 -17.78
CA GLU A 435 5.55 -17.38 -18.18
C GLU A 435 6.51 -18.19 -17.29
N LEU A 436 5.98 -19.14 -16.55
CA LEU A 436 6.74 -19.95 -15.59
C LEU A 436 6.89 -21.39 -16.10
N ASP A 437 8.04 -22.01 -15.82
CA ASP A 437 8.22 -23.45 -15.99
C ASP A 437 7.56 -24.25 -14.82
N GLU A 438 7.68 -25.58 -14.87
CA GLU A 438 7.13 -26.47 -13.83
C GLU A 438 7.77 -26.26 -12.44
N GLN A 439 8.96 -25.69 -12.37
CA GLN A 439 9.68 -25.35 -11.15
C GLN A 439 9.39 -23.92 -10.68
N GLY A 440 8.55 -23.19 -11.42
CA GLY A 440 8.19 -21.78 -11.12
C GLY A 440 9.26 -20.77 -11.54
N LYS A 441 10.27 -21.17 -12.35
CA LYS A 441 11.28 -20.25 -12.89
C LYS A 441 10.69 -19.45 -14.06
N PRO A 442 10.92 -18.13 -14.16
CA PRO A 442 10.41 -17.30 -15.25
C PRO A 442 11.15 -17.59 -16.55
N LEU A 443 10.41 -18.03 -17.57
CA LEU A 443 10.88 -18.27 -18.92
C LEU A 443 10.79 -17.02 -19.80
N GLY A 444 9.74 -16.24 -19.61
CA GLY A 444 9.44 -15.05 -20.40
C GLY A 444 8.56 -14.06 -19.65
N VAL A 445 8.46 -12.87 -20.24
CA VAL A 445 7.56 -11.81 -19.77
C VAL A 445 6.56 -11.52 -20.87
N TYR A 446 5.28 -11.41 -20.51
CA TYR A 446 4.24 -10.97 -21.43
C TYR A 446 3.38 -9.89 -20.79
N PHE A 447 2.76 -9.11 -21.65
CA PHE A 447 1.95 -7.97 -21.22
C PHE A 447 0.47 -8.29 -21.39
N LYS A 448 -0.26 -8.24 -20.29
CA LYS A 448 -1.70 -8.37 -20.32
C LYS A 448 -2.32 -6.99 -20.50
N GLN A 449 -2.94 -6.77 -21.67
CA GLN A 449 -3.72 -5.56 -21.95
C GLN A 449 -5.20 -5.82 -21.70
N SER A 450 -5.89 -4.83 -21.14
CA SER A 450 -7.35 -4.83 -21.00
C SER A 450 -7.99 -4.63 -22.38
N LYS A 451 -8.70 -5.65 -22.88
CA LYS A 451 -9.43 -5.63 -24.14
C LYS A 451 -10.93 -5.42 -23.91
N GLU A 452 -11.71 -5.38 -25.00
CA GLU A 452 -13.16 -5.14 -24.92
C GLU A 452 -13.90 -6.16 -24.07
N ALA A 453 -13.50 -7.44 -24.10
CA ALA A 453 -14.08 -8.48 -23.25
C ALA A 453 -13.85 -8.21 -21.74
N ASN A 454 -12.68 -7.69 -21.35
CA ASN A 454 -12.40 -7.28 -19.97
C ASN A 454 -13.28 -6.08 -19.58
N LYS A 455 -13.37 -5.08 -20.48
CA LYS A 455 -14.15 -3.86 -20.27
C LYS A 455 -15.66 -4.14 -20.20
N LEU A 456 -16.14 -5.18 -20.92
CA LEU A 456 -17.53 -5.65 -20.83
C LEU A 456 -17.88 -6.06 -19.40
N ILE A 457 -17.10 -6.96 -18.81
CA ILE A 457 -17.31 -7.42 -17.42
C ILE A 457 -17.16 -6.25 -16.45
N GLU A 458 -16.09 -5.45 -16.58
CA GLU A 458 -15.83 -4.29 -15.72
C GLU A 458 -17.05 -3.36 -15.64
N GLU A 459 -17.65 -2.96 -16.77
CA GLU A 459 -18.74 -1.98 -16.77
C GLU A 459 -20.01 -2.52 -16.08
N PHE A 460 -20.35 -3.81 -16.24
CA PHE A 460 -21.48 -4.39 -15.52
C PHE A 460 -21.20 -4.56 -14.03
N MET A 461 -19.95 -4.89 -13.65
CA MET A 461 -19.55 -4.93 -12.24
C MET A 461 -19.58 -3.52 -11.62
N LEU A 462 -19.12 -2.49 -12.34
CA LEU A 462 -19.22 -1.10 -11.90
C LEU A 462 -20.68 -0.65 -11.76
N LEU A 463 -21.55 -1.01 -12.71
CA LEU A 463 -22.99 -0.71 -12.64
C LEU A 463 -23.61 -1.34 -11.41
N ALA A 464 -23.41 -2.64 -11.16
CA ALA A 464 -23.94 -3.35 -9.99
C ALA A 464 -23.44 -2.71 -8.67
N ASN A 465 -22.13 -2.50 -8.54
CA ASN A 465 -21.53 -1.88 -7.36
C ASN A 465 -22.11 -0.49 -7.08
N LYS A 466 -22.21 0.36 -8.11
CA LYS A 466 -22.80 1.70 -8.02
C LYS A 466 -24.27 1.64 -7.58
N LYS A 467 -25.06 0.81 -8.22
CA LYS A 467 -26.51 0.73 -7.97
C LYS A 467 -26.85 0.12 -6.61
N VAL A 468 -26.06 -0.84 -6.15
CA VAL A 468 -26.17 -1.38 -4.78
C VAL A 468 -25.84 -0.29 -3.75
N ALA A 469 -24.78 0.48 -3.95
CA ALA A 469 -24.44 1.59 -3.06
C ALA A 469 -25.52 2.69 -3.07
N GLU A 470 -26.08 3.03 -4.24
CA GLU A 470 -27.19 3.98 -4.38
C GLU A 470 -28.46 3.50 -3.68
N CYS A 471 -28.77 2.21 -3.74
CA CYS A 471 -29.98 1.62 -3.13
C CYS A 471 -30.04 1.84 -1.62
N VAL A 472 -28.88 1.75 -0.94
CA VAL A 472 -28.81 1.94 0.51
C VAL A 472 -28.45 3.39 0.87
N GLY A 473 -27.57 4.02 0.11
CA GLY A 473 -26.99 5.33 0.42
C GLY A 473 -27.90 6.51 0.07
N LYS A 474 -28.73 6.40 -0.97
CA LYS A 474 -29.69 7.47 -1.34
C LYS A 474 -30.86 7.49 -0.37
N ILE A 475 -30.80 8.42 0.57
CA ILE A 475 -31.80 8.56 1.64
C ILE A 475 -33.05 9.26 1.08
N LYS A 476 -34.23 8.65 1.27
CA LYS A 476 -35.51 9.33 1.01
C LYS A 476 -35.76 10.38 2.10
N ARG A 477 -36.43 11.48 1.73
CA ARG A 477 -36.75 12.57 2.67
C ARG A 477 -37.45 12.04 3.92
N GLY A 478 -36.90 12.34 5.10
CA GLY A 478 -37.44 11.87 6.39
C GLY A 478 -36.89 10.54 6.90
N GLN A 479 -36.03 9.84 6.14
CA GLN A 479 -35.39 8.63 6.62
C GLN A 479 -34.00 8.93 7.21
N LYS A 480 -33.57 8.15 8.21
CA LYS A 480 -32.22 8.19 8.75
C LYS A 480 -31.27 7.36 7.87
N PRO A 481 -30.02 7.78 7.69
CA PRO A 481 -29.02 7.00 6.99
C PRO A 481 -28.81 5.65 7.70
N LYS A 482 -28.64 4.59 6.92
CA LYS A 482 -28.26 3.27 7.42
C LYS A 482 -26.76 3.09 7.25
N THR A 483 -26.10 2.46 8.21
CA THR A 483 -24.68 2.09 8.11
C THR A 483 -24.47 1.18 6.91
N PHE A 484 -23.54 1.53 6.04
CA PHE A 484 -23.19 0.72 4.88
C PHE A 484 -21.70 0.79 4.61
N VAL A 485 -21.15 -0.18 3.89
CA VAL A 485 -19.73 -0.21 3.52
C VAL A 485 -19.59 0.36 2.13
N TYR A 486 -18.81 1.44 2.02
CA TYR A 486 -18.48 2.09 0.75
C TYR A 486 -17.03 1.86 0.37
N ARG A 487 -16.75 1.85 -0.92
CA ARG A 487 -15.40 1.99 -1.47
C ARG A 487 -15.22 3.45 -1.86
N ILE A 488 -14.49 4.18 -1.05
CA ILE A 488 -14.30 5.62 -1.22
C ILE A 488 -12.95 5.93 -1.85
N HIS A 489 -12.90 7.00 -2.63
CA HIS A 489 -11.67 7.53 -3.23
C HIS A 489 -11.73 9.05 -3.18
N ASP A 490 -10.88 9.63 -2.34
CA ASP A 490 -10.84 11.08 -2.15
C ASP A 490 -10.25 11.80 -3.38
N LYS A 491 -10.47 13.11 -3.43
CA LYS A 491 -9.84 13.97 -4.43
C LYS A 491 -8.32 13.97 -4.27
N PRO A 492 -7.56 14.21 -5.35
CA PRO A 492 -6.12 14.45 -5.25
C PRO A 492 -5.81 15.64 -4.34
N MET A 493 -4.65 15.64 -3.71
CA MET A 493 -4.18 16.79 -2.92
C MET A 493 -3.84 17.95 -3.86
N ASP A 494 -4.31 19.16 -3.51
CA ASP A 494 -4.16 20.34 -4.36
C ASP A 494 -2.68 20.66 -4.64
N ASP A 495 -1.80 20.56 -3.63
CA ASP A 495 -0.35 20.77 -3.76
C ASP A 495 0.29 19.79 -4.78
N LYS A 496 -0.04 18.51 -4.68
CA LYS A 496 0.46 17.50 -5.63
C LYS A 496 -0.04 17.71 -7.06
N LEU A 497 -1.27 18.18 -7.21
CA LEU A 497 -1.83 18.53 -8.51
C LEU A 497 -1.12 19.73 -9.14
N GLU A 498 -0.80 20.75 -8.36
CA GLU A 498 -0.04 21.91 -8.82
C GLU A 498 1.37 21.50 -9.23
N GLU A 499 2.07 20.70 -8.42
CA GLU A 499 3.39 20.16 -8.77
C GLU A 499 3.34 19.36 -10.08
N PHE A 500 2.34 18.48 -10.23
CA PHE A 500 2.15 17.69 -11.43
C PHE A 500 1.82 18.56 -12.66
N ASN A 501 0.95 19.57 -12.50
CA ASN A 501 0.63 20.50 -13.59
C ASN A 501 1.85 21.31 -14.02
N ASN A 502 2.66 21.78 -13.08
CA ASN A 502 3.92 22.47 -13.36
C ASN A 502 4.93 21.55 -14.07
N PHE A 503 4.91 20.27 -13.73
CA PHE A 503 5.77 19.28 -14.37
C PHE A 503 5.36 19.01 -15.82
N VAL A 504 4.08 18.70 -16.09
CA VAL A 504 3.61 18.40 -17.45
C VAL A 504 3.66 19.62 -18.38
N ALA A 505 3.61 20.84 -17.82
CA ALA A 505 3.77 22.09 -18.57
C ALA A 505 5.13 22.19 -19.28
N LYS A 506 6.18 21.55 -18.73
CA LYS A 506 7.51 21.49 -19.35
C LYS A 506 7.53 20.69 -20.67
N PHE A 507 6.56 19.79 -20.85
CA PHE A 507 6.35 19.00 -22.05
C PHE A 507 5.30 19.62 -23.00
N GLY A 508 4.80 20.82 -22.68
CA GLY A 508 3.78 21.52 -23.47
C GLY A 508 2.36 21.10 -23.16
N TYR A 509 2.13 20.32 -22.12
CA TYR A 509 0.80 19.92 -21.66
C TYR A 509 0.31 20.82 -20.52
N GLY A 510 -0.99 20.79 -20.23
CA GLY A 510 -1.53 21.56 -19.09
C GLY A 510 -2.86 21.03 -18.60
N LEU A 511 -3.06 21.13 -17.28
CA LEU A 511 -4.30 20.76 -16.62
C LEU A 511 -5.13 21.97 -16.26
N LYS A 512 -6.45 21.84 -16.34
CA LYS A 512 -7.39 22.87 -15.89
C LYS A 512 -7.87 22.55 -14.47
N LEU A 513 -7.31 23.23 -13.48
CA LEU A 513 -7.57 22.96 -12.05
C LEU A 513 -8.83 23.67 -11.50
N THR A 514 -9.62 24.36 -12.33
CA THR A 514 -10.73 25.24 -11.90
C THR A 514 -11.95 24.51 -11.33
N SER A 515 -12.22 23.30 -11.80
CA SER A 515 -13.33 22.46 -11.32
C SER A 515 -13.02 20.97 -11.52
N ARG A 516 -13.71 20.08 -10.78
CA ARG A 516 -13.58 18.62 -10.95
C ARG A 516 -13.73 18.22 -12.42
N LYS A 517 -14.80 18.68 -13.09
CA LYS A 517 -15.06 18.32 -14.50
C LYS A 517 -13.98 18.82 -15.45
N SER A 518 -13.48 20.04 -15.26
CA SER A 518 -12.39 20.58 -16.09
C SER A 518 -11.08 19.83 -15.85
N LEU A 519 -10.77 19.48 -14.60
CA LEU A 519 -9.59 18.71 -14.24
C LEU A 519 -9.64 17.30 -14.88
N THR A 520 -10.72 16.55 -14.66
CA THR A 520 -10.83 15.19 -15.22
C THR A 520 -10.85 15.17 -16.75
N THR A 521 -11.51 16.14 -17.39
CA THR A 521 -11.50 16.28 -18.85
C THR A 521 -10.10 16.57 -19.37
N SER A 522 -9.36 17.50 -18.74
CA SER A 522 -7.98 17.82 -19.15
C SER A 522 -7.00 16.68 -18.81
N MET A 523 -7.22 15.93 -17.73
CA MET A 523 -6.43 14.75 -17.39
C MET A 523 -6.62 13.64 -18.44
N ASN A 524 -7.87 13.31 -18.79
CA ASN A 524 -8.16 12.31 -19.82
C ASN A 524 -7.61 12.72 -21.19
N LYS A 525 -7.70 14.02 -21.54
CA LYS A 525 -7.08 14.55 -22.75
C LYS A 525 -5.55 14.38 -22.71
N LEU A 526 -4.91 14.71 -21.59
CA LEU A 526 -3.48 14.49 -21.39
C LEU A 526 -3.11 13.00 -21.60
N MET A 527 -3.84 12.05 -20.98
CA MET A 527 -3.60 10.62 -21.15
C MET A 527 -3.70 10.17 -22.60
N GLN A 528 -4.64 10.73 -23.37
CA GLN A 528 -4.77 10.45 -24.81
C GLN A 528 -3.63 11.07 -25.61
N GLU A 529 -3.23 12.30 -25.32
CA GLU A 529 -2.16 13.02 -26.04
C GLU A 529 -0.78 12.38 -25.82
N VAL A 530 -0.52 11.81 -24.65
CA VAL A 530 0.76 11.14 -24.34
C VAL A 530 0.80 9.69 -24.84
N LYS A 531 -0.32 9.12 -25.28
CA LYS A 531 -0.39 7.73 -25.74
C LYS A 531 0.58 7.46 -26.88
N ASN A 532 1.39 6.41 -26.74
CA ASN A 532 2.47 6.02 -27.66
C ASN A 532 3.60 7.06 -27.79
N ARG A 533 3.72 8.02 -26.85
CA ARG A 533 4.86 8.93 -26.77
C ARG A 533 5.89 8.45 -25.74
N PRO A 534 7.16 8.87 -25.85
CA PRO A 534 8.21 8.47 -24.91
C PRO A 534 7.88 8.79 -23.44
N GLU A 535 7.20 9.94 -23.20
CA GLU A 535 6.81 10.43 -21.89
C GLU A 535 5.55 9.78 -21.30
N GLN A 536 4.86 8.88 -22.01
CA GLN A 536 3.60 8.26 -21.57
C GLN A 536 3.72 7.64 -20.19
N ASN A 537 4.63 6.69 -20.02
CA ASN A 537 4.77 5.92 -18.75
C ASN A 537 5.09 6.83 -17.57
N MET A 538 5.93 7.83 -17.79
CA MET A 538 6.29 8.83 -16.80
C MET A 538 5.07 9.64 -16.34
N ILE A 539 4.34 10.22 -17.30
CA ILE A 539 3.19 11.10 -17.02
C ILE A 539 2.07 10.29 -16.34
N GLU A 540 1.77 9.09 -16.82
CA GLU A 540 0.81 8.19 -16.19
C GLU A 540 1.20 7.82 -14.76
N THR A 541 2.47 7.48 -14.53
CA THR A 541 2.98 7.15 -13.19
C THR A 541 2.86 8.34 -12.23
N LEU A 542 3.23 9.54 -12.66
CA LEU A 542 3.11 10.75 -11.84
C LEU A 542 1.64 11.10 -11.60
N ALA A 543 0.78 11.03 -12.62
CA ALA A 543 -0.65 11.26 -12.47
C ALA A 543 -1.26 10.36 -11.39
N VAL A 544 -0.93 9.07 -11.40
CA VAL A 544 -1.40 8.13 -10.39
C VAL A 544 -0.87 8.47 -8.99
N ARG A 545 0.38 8.93 -8.86
CA ARG A 545 0.97 9.35 -7.57
C ARG A 545 0.30 10.58 -6.98
N THR A 546 -0.37 11.39 -7.78
CA THR A 546 -1.18 12.52 -7.27
C THR A 546 -2.50 12.08 -6.66
N MET A 547 -3.00 10.90 -7.04
CA MET A 547 -4.28 10.39 -6.57
C MET A 547 -4.20 9.88 -5.14
N ALA A 548 -5.28 10.06 -4.40
CA ALA A 548 -5.46 9.41 -3.11
C ALA A 548 -5.58 7.90 -3.30
N LYS A 549 -5.41 7.13 -2.23
CA LYS A 549 -5.71 5.68 -2.27
C LYS A 549 -7.19 5.48 -2.00
N ALA A 550 -7.82 4.56 -2.75
CA ALA A 550 -9.15 4.12 -2.43
C ALA A 550 -9.13 3.23 -1.18
N VAL A 551 -10.09 3.42 -0.28
CA VAL A 551 -10.22 2.65 0.98
C VAL A 551 -11.67 2.26 1.22
N TYR A 552 -11.91 1.35 2.16
CA TYR A 552 -13.26 1.05 2.64
C TYR A 552 -13.58 1.96 3.83
N SER A 553 -14.83 2.44 3.89
CA SER A 553 -15.34 3.24 5.01
C SER A 553 -16.86 3.18 5.07
N THR A 554 -17.40 3.42 6.25
CA THR A 554 -18.86 3.62 6.44
C THR A 554 -19.29 5.06 6.16
N VAL A 555 -18.33 5.97 5.97
CA VAL A 555 -18.57 7.38 5.63
C VAL A 555 -18.40 7.57 4.12
N ASN A 556 -19.50 7.83 3.43
CA ASN A 556 -19.48 8.03 1.98
C ASN A 556 -18.97 9.43 1.61
N ILE A 557 -17.90 9.49 0.86
CA ILE A 557 -17.37 10.72 0.20
C ILE A 557 -17.39 10.60 -1.32
N GLY A 558 -17.93 9.50 -1.86
CA GLY A 558 -17.89 9.16 -3.28
C GLY A 558 -16.57 8.53 -3.71
N HIS A 559 -16.47 8.23 -5.01
CA HIS A 559 -15.27 7.67 -5.63
C HIS A 559 -14.78 8.58 -6.75
N TYR A 560 -13.76 9.38 -6.45
CA TYR A 560 -13.28 10.43 -7.36
C TYR A 560 -12.88 9.89 -8.74
N GLY A 561 -12.03 8.85 -8.79
CA GLY A 561 -11.53 8.31 -10.04
C GLY A 561 -12.61 7.73 -10.98
N LEU A 562 -13.70 7.16 -10.40
CA LEU A 562 -14.83 6.61 -11.16
C LEU A 562 -15.93 7.62 -11.45
N ALA A 563 -15.86 8.82 -10.89
CA ALA A 563 -16.92 9.83 -10.94
C ALA A 563 -18.28 9.34 -10.39
N PHE A 564 -18.27 8.58 -9.32
CA PHE A 564 -19.47 8.07 -8.65
C PHE A 564 -19.66 8.74 -7.29
N ASP A 565 -20.90 9.19 -7.03
CA ASP A 565 -21.27 9.75 -5.72
C ASP A 565 -21.48 8.65 -4.67
N TYR A 566 -21.86 7.44 -5.11
CA TYR A 566 -22.03 6.25 -4.31
C TYR A 566 -21.34 5.08 -4.98
N TYR A 567 -20.47 4.40 -4.24
CA TYR A 567 -19.78 3.22 -4.76
C TYR A 567 -19.45 2.26 -3.63
N THR A 568 -19.62 0.98 -3.89
CA THR A 568 -19.25 -0.12 -2.98
C THR A 568 -18.61 -1.24 -3.77
N HIS A 569 -18.10 -2.25 -3.09
CA HIS A 569 -17.75 -3.52 -3.66
C HIS A 569 -18.79 -4.57 -3.27
N PHE A 570 -19.44 -5.16 -4.26
CA PHE A 570 -20.49 -6.17 -4.13
C PHE A 570 -20.17 -7.43 -4.94
N THR A 571 -19.31 -7.32 -5.94
CA THR A 571 -19.19 -8.26 -7.06
C THR A 571 -18.14 -9.34 -6.88
N SER A 572 -17.40 -9.41 -5.75
CA SER A 572 -16.35 -10.43 -5.56
C SER A 572 -16.25 -10.94 -4.12
N PRO A 573 -17.32 -11.55 -3.55
CA PRO A 573 -17.34 -12.00 -2.15
C PRO A 573 -16.51 -13.25 -1.87
N ILE A 574 -16.09 -14.02 -2.88
CA ILE A 574 -15.20 -15.17 -2.71
C ILE A 574 -13.83 -14.72 -2.26
N ARG A 575 -13.38 -13.55 -2.77
CA ARG A 575 -12.02 -13.06 -2.58
C ARG A 575 -11.89 -11.74 -1.82
N ARG A 576 -13.01 -11.09 -1.42
CA ARG A 576 -13.00 -9.84 -0.65
C ARG A 576 -14.06 -9.87 0.46
N TYR A 577 -13.64 -9.69 1.69
CA TYR A 577 -14.55 -9.68 2.84
C TYR A 577 -15.51 -8.47 2.88
N PRO A 578 -15.13 -7.26 2.42
CA PRO A 578 -16.07 -6.14 2.29
C PRO A 578 -17.29 -6.47 1.44
N ASP A 579 -17.16 -7.25 0.38
CA ASP A 579 -18.29 -7.70 -0.45
C ASP A 579 -19.25 -8.61 0.35
N VAL A 580 -18.72 -9.48 1.21
CA VAL A 580 -19.52 -10.31 2.12
C VAL A 580 -20.29 -9.43 3.11
N MET A 581 -19.64 -8.40 3.67
CA MET A 581 -20.31 -7.41 4.53
C MET A 581 -21.44 -6.70 3.79
N VAL A 582 -21.19 -6.27 2.56
CA VAL A 582 -22.18 -5.60 1.71
C VAL A 582 -23.36 -6.50 1.41
N HIS A 583 -23.16 -7.78 1.06
CA HIS A 583 -24.21 -8.76 0.84
C HIS A 583 -25.12 -8.89 2.08
N ARG A 584 -24.52 -9.02 3.27
CA ARG A 584 -25.27 -9.14 4.53
C ARG A 584 -26.08 -7.88 4.86
N LEU A 585 -25.45 -6.71 4.70
CA LEU A 585 -26.12 -5.43 4.96
C LEU A 585 -27.24 -5.17 3.96
N LEU A 586 -27.01 -5.42 2.67
CA LEU A 586 -28.01 -5.25 1.62
C LEU A 586 -29.23 -6.16 1.90
N GLN A 587 -29.03 -7.46 2.15
CA GLN A 587 -30.12 -8.38 2.49
C GLN A 587 -30.88 -7.92 3.71
N ARG A 588 -30.19 -7.57 4.80
CA ARG A 588 -30.81 -7.05 6.02
C ARG A 588 -31.71 -5.84 5.75
N TYR A 589 -31.29 -4.95 4.87
CA TYR A 589 -32.05 -3.73 4.59
C TYR A 589 -33.16 -3.92 3.58
N LEU A 590 -33.04 -4.88 2.67
CA LEU A 590 -34.14 -5.33 1.82
C LEU A 590 -35.27 -5.97 2.64
N ASP A 591 -34.93 -6.73 3.68
CA ASP A 591 -35.84 -7.33 4.63
C ASP A 591 -36.42 -6.33 5.67
N GLY A 592 -36.16 -5.02 5.53
CA GLY A 592 -36.65 -3.98 6.43
C GLY A 592 -35.90 -3.85 7.76
N GLY A 593 -34.74 -4.53 7.90
CA GLY A 593 -33.94 -4.53 9.13
C GLY A 593 -33.41 -3.15 9.52
N ARG A 594 -33.13 -2.98 10.83
CA ARG A 594 -32.56 -1.75 11.39
C ARG A 594 -31.07 -1.61 11.04
N SER A 595 -30.56 -0.36 11.06
CA SER A 595 -29.15 -0.06 10.94
C SER A 595 -28.31 -0.82 11.97
N VAL A 596 -27.07 -1.12 11.61
CA VAL A 596 -26.08 -1.78 12.46
C VAL A 596 -25.17 -0.75 13.16
N ASN A 597 -24.32 -1.20 14.10
CA ASN A 597 -23.32 -0.33 14.76
C ASN A 597 -22.27 0.14 13.74
N GLN A 598 -22.16 1.45 13.55
CA GLN A 598 -21.28 2.07 12.58
C GLN A 598 -19.80 1.90 12.96
N GLU A 599 -19.45 2.09 14.23
CA GLU A 599 -18.08 2.01 14.72
C GLU A 599 -17.45 0.64 14.47
N LYS A 600 -18.23 -0.43 14.78
CA LYS A 600 -17.80 -1.81 14.50
C LYS A 600 -17.52 -2.04 13.00
N TYR A 601 -18.39 -1.54 12.13
CA TYR A 601 -18.19 -1.71 10.68
C TYR A 601 -17.07 -0.82 10.14
N GLU A 602 -16.84 0.35 10.73
CA GLU A 602 -15.69 1.20 10.37
C GLU A 602 -14.37 0.53 10.72
N GLU A 603 -14.28 -0.11 11.90
CA GLU A 603 -13.12 -0.93 12.28
C GLU A 603 -12.87 -2.06 11.26
N TRP A 604 -13.93 -2.73 10.81
CA TRP A 604 -13.84 -3.78 9.80
C TRP A 604 -13.43 -3.25 8.42
N CYS A 605 -13.87 -2.06 8.06
CA CYS A 605 -13.45 -1.37 6.84
C CYS A 605 -11.96 -1.02 6.89
N LYS A 606 -11.48 -0.50 8.02
CA LYS A 606 -10.07 -0.19 8.23
C LYS A 606 -9.22 -1.45 8.13
N HIS A 607 -9.59 -2.51 8.85
CA HIS A 607 -8.88 -3.81 8.76
C HIS A 607 -8.83 -4.33 7.32
N SER A 608 -9.95 -4.29 6.60
CA SER A 608 -10.00 -4.76 5.20
C SER A 608 -9.10 -3.92 4.28
N SER A 609 -9.02 -2.61 4.50
CA SER A 609 -8.13 -1.72 3.73
C SER A 609 -6.65 -1.97 4.03
N ASP A 610 -6.31 -2.24 5.30
CA ASP A 610 -4.95 -2.58 5.72
C ASP A 610 -4.50 -3.91 5.11
N MET A 611 -5.39 -4.93 5.12
CA MET A 611 -5.10 -6.23 4.52
C MET A 611 -5.00 -6.18 2.99
N GLU A 612 -5.81 -5.34 2.32
CA GLU A 612 -5.67 -5.08 0.89
C GLU A 612 -4.29 -4.46 0.55
N GLN A 613 -3.84 -3.49 1.36
CA GLN A 613 -2.52 -2.88 1.16
C GLN A 613 -1.39 -3.88 1.41
N LEU A 614 -1.53 -4.74 2.40
CA LEU A 614 -0.59 -5.82 2.70
C LEU A 614 -0.53 -6.83 1.55
N ALA A 615 -1.68 -7.26 1.02
CA ALA A 615 -1.78 -8.12 -0.14
C ALA A 615 -1.07 -7.52 -1.37
N ALA A 616 -1.37 -6.26 -1.69
CA ALA A 616 -0.73 -5.56 -2.81
C ALA A 616 0.80 -5.42 -2.64
N ASN A 617 1.29 -5.29 -1.41
CA ASN A 617 2.73 -5.25 -1.13
C ASN A 617 3.38 -6.63 -1.34
N ALA A 618 2.73 -7.71 -0.91
CA ALA A 618 3.20 -9.08 -1.11
C ALA A 618 3.21 -9.47 -2.61
N GLU A 619 2.15 -9.12 -3.35
CA GLU A 619 2.08 -9.29 -4.81
C GLU A 619 3.23 -8.58 -5.51
N ARG A 620 3.49 -7.30 -5.18
CA ARG A 620 4.63 -6.54 -5.72
C ARG A 620 5.98 -7.15 -5.36
N ALA A 621 6.12 -7.66 -4.14
CA ALA A 621 7.35 -8.33 -3.73
C ALA A 621 7.60 -9.62 -4.52
N SER A 622 6.55 -10.39 -4.83
CA SER A 622 6.65 -11.61 -5.64
C SER A 622 6.99 -11.29 -7.11
N ILE A 623 6.36 -10.26 -7.68
CA ILE A 623 6.69 -9.77 -9.03
C ILE A 623 8.14 -9.31 -9.07
N LYS A 624 8.59 -8.50 -8.09
CA LYS A 624 9.96 -8.01 -8.04
C LYS A 624 10.99 -9.14 -7.90
N TYR A 625 10.69 -10.16 -7.09
CA TYR A 625 11.53 -11.35 -7.02
C TYR A 625 11.67 -12.02 -8.39
N LYS A 626 10.56 -12.25 -9.10
CA LYS A 626 10.56 -12.87 -10.44
C LYS A 626 11.26 -12.00 -11.49
N GLN A 627 11.16 -10.68 -11.41
CA GLN A 627 11.95 -9.79 -12.26
C GLN A 627 13.45 -9.96 -12.05
N VAL A 628 13.90 -10.02 -10.79
CA VAL A 628 15.33 -10.21 -10.46
C VAL A 628 15.80 -11.61 -10.89
N GLU A 629 14.97 -12.64 -10.67
CA GLU A 629 15.26 -14.01 -11.10
C GLU A 629 15.38 -14.09 -12.64
N PHE A 630 14.45 -13.50 -13.39
CA PHE A 630 14.47 -13.43 -14.85
C PHE A 630 15.71 -12.72 -15.40
N MET A 631 16.17 -11.66 -14.71
CA MET A 631 17.34 -10.90 -15.12
C MET A 631 18.65 -11.51 -14.65
N SER A 632 18.65 -12.46 -13.71
CA SER A 632 19.87 -13.10 -13.20
C SER A 632 20.64 -13.87 -14.28
N ASP A 633 19.92 -14.47 -15.24
CA ASP A 633 20.51 -15.16 -16.39
C ASP A 633 21.01 -14.19 -17.51
N LYS A 634 20.83 -12.88 -17.34
CA LYS A 634 21.10 -11.83 -18.31
C LYS A 634 22.19 -10.85 -17.86
N ILE A 635 22.92 -11.18 -16.80
CA ILE A 635 24.02 -10.35 -16.31
C ILE A 635 25.07 -10.16 -17.42
N GLY A 636 25.51 -8.91 -17.62
CA GLY A 636 26.46 -8.51 -18.66
C GLY A 636 25.82 -8.20 -20.03
N GLN A 637 24.52 -8.41 -20.21
CA GLN A 637 23.81 -8.06 -21.45
C GLN A 637 23.32 -6.61 -21.42
N ASP A 638 23.25 -6.00 -22.60
CA ASP A 638 22.77 -4.63 -22.80
C ASP A 638 21.29 -4.61 -23.16
N PHE A 639 20.56 -3.63 -22.63
CA PHE A 639 19.13 -3.41 -22.90
C PHE A 639 18.81 -1.93 -23.05
N GLU A 640 17.76 -1.63 -23.80
CA GLU A 640 17.16 -0.30 -23.84
C GLU A 640 16.11 -0.15 -22.77
N GLY A 641 16.03 1.01 -22.15
CA GLY A 641 15.06 1.32 -21.12
C GLY A 641 14.81 2.80 -20.97
N THR A 642 13.85 3.11 -20.12
CA THR A 642 13.40 4.46 -19.84
C THR A 642 13.63 4.75 -18.36
N ILE A 643 14.11 5.95 -18.03
CA ILE A 643 14.26 6.39 -16.63
C ILE A 643 12.87 6.51 -16.01
N SER A 644 12.54 5.61 -15.07
CA SER A 644 11.26 5.49 -14.37
C SER A 644 11.20 6.20 -13.03
N GLY A 645 12.36 6.59 -12.49
CA GLY A 645 12.46 7.28 -11.22
C GLY A 645 13.85 7.89 -11.00
N VAL A 646 13.90 8.97 -10.23
CA VAL A 646 15.17 9.66 -9.88
C VAL A 646 15.20 9.89 -8.38
N SER A 647 16.37 9.69 -7.78
CA SER A 647 16.61 9.85 -6.34
C SER A 647 18.01 10.37 -6.08
N GLN A 648 18.30 10.73 -4.84
CA GLN A 648 19.67 11.12 -4.41
C GLN A 648 20.71 9.99 -4.59
N TRP A 649 20.28 8.72 -4.74
CA TRP A 649 21.16 7.56 -4.91
C TRP A 649 21.48 7.23 -6.37
N GLY A 650 20.75 7.84 -7.31
CA GLY A 650 20.80 7.55 -8.73
C GLY A 650 19.42 7.56 -9.38
N PHE A 651 19.33 6.92 -10.52
CA PHE A 651 18.06 6.81 -11.23
C PHE A 651 17.69 5.36 -11.51
N TYR A 652 16.39 5.10 -11.48
CA TYR A 652 15.83 3.80 -11.81
C TYR A 652 15.53 3.76 -13.31
N VAL A 653 15.84 2.64 -13.93
CA VAL A 653 15.57 2.38 -15.35
C VAL A 653 14.65 1.19 -15.47
N GLU A 654 13.51 1.39 -16.13
CA GLU A 654 12.59 0.34 -16.53
C GLU A 654 12.92 -0.10 -17.95
N LEU A 655 13.21 -1.38 -18.15
CA LEU A 655 13.52 -1.94 -19.47
C LEU A 655 12.27 -1.94 -20.38
N ASP A 656 12.44 -1.58 -21.65
CA ASP A 656 11.31 -1.45 -22.57
C ASP A 656 10.63 -2.79 -22.85
N GLU A 657 11.42 -3.85 -23.03
CA GLU A 657 10.93 -5.19 -23.39
C GLU A 657 10.37 -6.00 -22.22
N SER A 658 10.93 -5.87 -21.01
CA SER A 658 10.56 -6.73 -19.88
C SER A 658 9.92 -6.00 -18.73
N LYS A 659 9.93 -4.65 -18.74
CA LYS A 659 9.50 -3.80 -17.62
C LYS A 659 10.21 -4.12 -16.30
N CYS A 660 11.37 -4.78 -16.36
CA CYS A 660 12.22 -4.99 -15.21
C CYS A 660 12.93 -3.70 -14.82
N GLU A 661 12.76 -3.25 -13.59
CA GLU A 661 13.31 -2.00 -13.10
C GLU A 661 14.58 -2.26 -12.28
N GLY A 662 15.65 -1.51 -12.54
CA GLY A 662 16.91 -1.56 -11.79
C GLY A 662 17.47 -0.17 -11.53
N LEU A 663 18.43 -0.07 -10.60
CA LEU A 663 19.07 1.17 -10.19
C LEU A 663 20.40 1.36 -10.94
N VAL A 664 20.57 2.51 -11.57
CA VAL A 664 21.89 3.04 -11.95
C VAL A 664 22.35 3.97 -10.83
N SER A 665 23.39 3.57 -10.10
CA SER A 665 23.87 4.34 -8.95
C SER A 665 24.63 5.60 -9.40
N VAL A 666 24.45 6.73 -8.71
CA VAL A 666 25.26 7.94 -8.93
C VAL A 666 26.75 7.65 -8.83
N ASN A 667 27.16 6.75 -7.96
CA ASN A 667 28.56 6.38 -7.78
C ASN A 667 29.18 5.65 -8.97
N GLN A 668 28.38 5.17 -9.93
CA GLN A 668 28.83 4.53 -11.16
C GLN A 668 28.95 5.51 -12.34
N LEU A 669 28.52 6.76 -12.14
CA LEU A 669 28.63 7.83 -13.13
C LEU A 669 29.96 8.54 -12.91
N GLU A 670 31.04 8.04 -13.56
CA GLU A 670 32.40 8.50 -13.34
C GLU A 670 32.75 9.78 -14.11
N ASP A 671 31.85 10.23 -15.02
CA ASP A 671 32.09 11.34 -15.93
C ASP A 671 31.91 12.73 -15.29
N ASP A 672 31.14 12.83 -14.18
CA ASP A 672 30.89 14.09 -13.47
C ASP A 672 30.43 13.84 -12.03
N TYR A 673 30.37 14.90 -11.23
CA TYR A 673 29.70 14.88 -9.92
C TYR A 673 28.23 15.27 -10.06
N TYR A 674 27.33 14.34 -9.78
CA TYR A 674 25.90 14.50 -10.01
C TYR A 674 25.14 14.92 -8.74
N GLU A 675 24.28 15.93 -8.86
CA GLU A 675 23.39 16.42 -7.81
C GLU A 675 21.92 16.12 -8.16
N PHE A 676 21.17 15.73 -7.14
CA PHE A 676 19.75 15.46 -7.28
C PHE A 676 18.93 16.75 -7.20
N ASP A 677 18.15 17.04 -8.23
CA ASP A 677 17.17 18.10 -8.30
C ASP A 677 15.75 17.48 -8.15
N GLU A 678 15.23 17.52 -6.92
CA GLU A 678 13.93 16.95 -6.59
C GLU A 678 12.78 17.64 -7.34
N LYS A 679 12.84 18.97 -7.53
CA LYS A 679 11.80 19.75 -8.21
C LYS A 679 11.67 19.43 -9.69
N ASN A 680 12.76 19.03 -10.31
CA ASN A 680 12.82 18.72 -11.73
C ASN A 680 12.88 17.22 -12.03
N TYR A 681 12.83 16.37 -11.00
CA TYR A 681 12.96 14.90 -11.12
C TYR A 681 14.14 14.47 -11.99
N CYS A 682 15.34 15.04 -11.70
CA CYS A 682 16.54 14.77 -12.47
C CYS A 682 17.79 14.77 -11.59
N ILE A 683 18.88 14.20 -12.11
CA ILE A 683 20.24 14.44 -11.61
C ILE A 683 21.00 15.24 -12.63
N VAL A 684 21.83 16.20 -12.18
CA VAL A 684 22.57 17.13 -13.04
C VAL A 684 24.05 17.10 -12.67
N GLY A 685 24.89 16.90 -13.66
CA GLY A 685 26.34 16.96 -13.51
C GLY A 685 26.83 18.40 -13.30
N ARG A 686 27.69 18.61 -12.31
CA ARG A 686 28.20 19.93 -11.91
C ARG A 686 29.12 20.56 -12.94
N HIS A 687 29.95 19.76 -13.61
CA HIS A 687 31.02 20.28 -14.50
C HIS A 687 30.57 20.32 -15.96
N HIS A 688 29.94 19.24 -16.43
CA HIS A 688 29.53 19.10 -17.84
C HIS A 688 28.06 19.45 -18.08
N GLY A 689 27.28 19.68 -17.02
CA GLY A 689 25.86 20.01 -17.12
C GLY A 689 25.00 18.89 -17.70
N ARG A 690 25.54 17.67 -17.82
CA ARG A 690 24.81 16.51 -18.32
C ARG A 690 23.66 16.18 -17.38
N LYS A 691 22.50 15.93 -17.95
CA LYS A 691 21.27 15.74 -17.19
C LYS A 691 20.67 14.38 -17.51
N TYR A 692 20.27 13.65 -16.46
CA TYR A 692 19.43 12.46 -16.56
C TYR A 692 18.11 12.76 -15.85
N GLN A 693 17.03 12.74 -16.60
CA GLN A 693 15.70 13.09 -16.10
C GLN A 693 14.73 11.94 -16.31
N LEU A 694 13.66 12.00 -15.53
CA LEU A 694 12.53 11.08 -15.67
C LEU A 694 12.04 11.08 -17.13
N GLY A 695 11.88 9.88 -17.73
CA GLY A 695 11.43 9.68 -19.10
C GLY A 695 12.53 9.61 -20.16
N ASP A 696 13.79 9.90 -19.84
CA ASP A 696 14.89 9.77 -20.78
C ASP A 696 15.11 8.30 -21.19
N LYS A 697 15.37 8.08 -22.48
CA LYS A 697 15.82 6.79 -23.00
C LYS A 697 17.29 6.60 -22.74
N VAL A 698 17.63 5.43 -22.18
CA VAL A 698 19.01 5.07 -21.87
C VAL A 698 19.28 3.63 -22.25
N ARG A 699 20.53 3.36 -22.64
CA ARG A 699 21.00 1.98 -22.80
C ARG A 699 21.79 1.59 -21.57
N ILE A 700 21.42 0.47 -20.99
CA ILE A 700 22.04 -0.05 -19.75
C ILE A 700 22.57 -1.46 -19.97
N LYS A 701 23.53 -1.82 -19.13
CA LYS A 701 24.00 -3.18 -18.93
C LYS A 701 23.54 -3.70 -17.57
N VAL A 702 23.10 -4.95 -17.52
CA VAL A 702 22.79 -5.60 -16.24
C VAL A 702 24.07 -5.91 -15.49
N ALA A 703 24.35 -5.15 -14.43
CA ALA A 703 25.57 -5.31 -13.63
C ALA A 703 25.42 -6.40 -12.57
N LYS A 704 24.30 -6.41 -11.85
CA LYS A 704 24.07 -7.33 -10.75
C LYS A 704 22.58 -7.63 -10.56
N ALA A 705 22.28 -8.88 -10.25
CA ALA A 705 20.96 -9.35 -9.81
C ALA A 705 21.07 -9.92 -8.39
N ASN A 706 20.49 -9.24 -7.41
CA ASN A 706 20.51 -9.66 -6.02
C ASN A 706 19.16 -10.22 -5.61
N LEU A 707 19.01 -11.54 -5.65
CA LEU A 707 17.77 -12.25 -5.31
C LEU A 707 17.35 -12.04 -3.85
N ILE A 708 18.32 -11.96 -2.93
CA ILE A 708 18.05 -11.79 -1.49
C ILE A 708 17.45 -10.42 -1.22
N ALA A 709 18.07 -9.37 -1.78
CA ALA A 709 17.60 -7.99 -1.64
C ALA A 709 16.47 -7.65 -2.62
N ARG A 710 16.17 -8.52 -3.59
CA ARG A 710 15.23 -8.31 -4.70
C ARG A 710 15.55 -7.02 -5.47
N GLN A 711 16.85 -6.84 -5.80
CA GLN A 711 17.35 -5.63 -6.44
C GLN A 711 18.13 -5.96 -7.70
N LEU A 712 17.98 -5.09 -8.70
CA LEU A 712 18.75 -5.08 -9.92
C LEU A 712 19.61 -3.83 -9.94
N ASP A 713 20.90 -4.00 -10.16
CA ASP A 713 21.83 -2.91 -10.37
C ASP A 713 22.20 -2.89 -11.87
N TYR A 714 22.09 -1.71 -12.46
CA TYR A 714 22.40 -1.45 -13.86
C TYR A 714 23.57 -0.49 -13.97
N GLU A 715 24.31 -0.58 -15.06
CA GLU A 715 25.35 0.36 -15.47
C GLU A 715 24.96 1.01 -16.79
N LEU A 716 25.32 2.28 -17.00
CA LEU A 716 25.14 2.90 -18.32
C LEU A 716 26.07 2.24 -19.33
N SER A 717 25.49 1.81 -20.47
CA SER A 717 26.29 1.32 -21.58
C SER A 717 26.87 2.52 -22.37
N LEU A 718 28.20 2.60 -22.45
CA LEU A 718 28.91 3.70 -23.11
C LEU A 718 28.82 3.66 -24.65
N ILE A 719 28.14 2.67 -25.24
CA ILE A 719 28.02 2.52 -26.68
C ILE A 719 26.74 3.22 -27.15
N HIS A 720 26.89 4.36 -27.80
CA HIS A 720 25.89 5.22 -28.46
C HIS A 720 24.79 5.81 -27.58
N ILE A 721 25.11 6.95 -26.98
CA ILE A 721 24.09 7.94 -26.64
C ILE A 721 23.85 8.74 -27.93
N SER A 722 22.72 8.49 -28.59
CA SER A 722 22.22 9.41 -29.63
C SER A 722 21.99 10.76 -28.95
N GLU A 723 22.67 11.80 -29.42
CA GLU A 723 22.41 13.18 -28.98
C GLU A 723 20.89 13.46 -29.09
N PRO A 724 20.29 14.10 -28.07
CA PRO A 724 18.92 14.54 -28.18
C PRO A 724 18.85 15.48 -29.40
N THR A 725 18.04 15.12 -30.39
CA THR A 725 17.77 15.92 -31.57
C THR A 725 17.33 17.30 -31.10
N ARG A 726 18.22 18.29 -31.18
CA ARG A 726 17.85 19.71 -31.06
C ARG A 726 16.84 19.98 -32.14
N LEU A 727 15.57 19.99 -31.81
CA LEU A 727 14.55 20.66 -32.63
C LEU A 727 14.91 22.13 -32.63
N GLY A 728 15.43 22.55 -33.81
CA GLY A 728 15.87 23.89 -34.03
C GLY A 728 14.73 24.88 -33.81
N MET A 729 15.04 25.89 -32.99
CA MET A 729 14.40 27.18 -33.16
C MET A 729 14.69 27.68 -34.58
N ILE A 730 13.67 27.73 -35.42
CA ILE A 730 13.65 28.59 -36.58
C ILE A 730 12.71 29.72 -36.20
N SER A 731 13.29 30.91 -36.29
CA SER A 731 12.81 32.29 -36.13
C SER A 731 11.34 32.54 -36.52
#